data_7c628c499518d316b17cf2121396c263
#
_entry.id   7c628c499518d316b17cf2121396c263
#
_cell.length_a   1.000
_cell.length_b   1.000
_cell.length_c   1.000
_cell.angle_alpha   90.00
_cell.angle_beta   90.00
_cell.angle_gamma   90.00
#
_symmetry.space_group_name_H-M   'P 1'
#
loop_
_entity.id
_entity.type
_entity.pdbx_description
1 polymer ?
#
loop_
_entity_poly.entity_id
_entity_poly.type
_entity_poly.pdbx_seq_one_letter_code
_entity_poly.pdbx_strand_id
1 'polypeptide(L)'
;LKHHIPSGFEVETSSLNPELFEWQKLVTRWALFTGKAALFEGCGLGKTFQEIEWSTNVCRKTGGDVLILAPLAVSYQTTREAAKFGYDEITICKSQADVKPGINITNYEKLEKFNPDHFAGVVLDESSILKSFMGKTKRALIEAFKKTPYKLCGTATPSPNDYMELLNHSDFLDVMPSNEALSRWFINDTLQFGTYRLRGHAVEDFWRWVASWAVCINKPSDIGFDDNGFILPPLKTVKHIVEYDDPMDVENGQLFRETKVISASNLYRELRETAAKRCAVAADMVNASGEGWIVWCNTNKEAELLASTIPDSVNVHGSMPIELKERYIEDFLSGAVRVLVTKPSMCGFGLNFQHVHNMAFVGLSFSFEQRYQAVRRLWRFGQDKEVNDHVVLSPAENQVFNSVVRKERHQVEMEQAMVKHMKNYYDLTSNRRELEMNYESTTYKGRDWKIYLGDCCEEMKQLPDDSVHFQIFSPPFSNLYIYSDMLQDMGNCKNDEEFFTHFGFTVKELYRILVPGRLCAVHCKDLVDYKSRDGESGLRDIPGDIIRLFEANGFKYHSRVTIWKDPVIEMQRTKAQGLLHAQIKRDSSMSRNGLPDYLLVFRKWPKDGATSGPVPVHRPEGFKYYCGEEFPVGEVYTTKQNERGITELVRIPKGDDIFSIHVWQRYASPVWFDIRQTEVLNCRVARDDKDEKHICPLQLDVIRRAIHLWTIPGDTVFSPFAGIGSELYAAVELGRKAIGIELKRSYAEWAAKFLAEFETAPQQMELFG
;
A
#
# COMPACT_ATOMS: atom_id res chain seq x y z
N LEU A 1 12.01 -6.77 -0.71
CA LEU A 1 10.80 -6.74 0.10
C LEU A 1 11.16 -6.93 1.56
N LYS A 2 10.84 -5.97 2.42
CA LYS A 2 10.86 -6.23 3.86
C LYS A 2 9.63 -7.06 4.19
N HIS A 3 9.77 -8.38 4.09
CA HIS A 3 8.83 -9.27 4.74
C HIS A 3 8.85 -8.98 6.24
N HIS A 4 7.71 -9.12 6.88
CA HIS A 4 7.67 -9.06 8.33
C HIS A 4 8.66 -10.11 8.87
N ILE A 5 9.65 -9.66 9.63
CA ILE A 5 10.58 -10.58 10.30
C ILE A 5 9.84 -11.15 11.49
N PRO A 6 9.64 -12.48 11.57
CA PRO A 6 9.02 -13.10 12.71
C PRO A 6 9.69 -12.69 14.01
N SER A 7 8.91 -12.20 14.95
CA SER A 7 9.38 -11.74 16.27
C SER A 7 8.88 -12.63 17.41
N GLY A 8 8.20 -13.72 17.07
CA GLY A 8 7.60 -14.66 18.01
C GLY A 8 8.52 -15.81 18.42
N PHE A 9 7.95 -16.95 18.67
CA PHE A 9 8.65 -18.14 19.15
C PHE A 9 8.04 -19.42 18.59
N GLU A 10 8.84 -20.47 18.53
CA GLU A 10 8.41 -21.79 18.07
C GLU A 10 7.69 -22.56 19.19
N VAL A 11 6.67 -23.30 18.78
CA VAL A 11 5.89 -24.20 19.62
C VAL A 11 5.68 -25.52 18.87
N GLU A 12 5.88 -26.64 19.57
CA GLU A 12 5.58 -27.95 19.00
C GLU A 12 4.08 -28.13 18.84
N THR A 13 3.63 -28.62 17.68
CA THR A 13 2.19 -28.85 17.40
C THR A 13 1.54 -29.77 18.43
N SER A 14 2.29 -30.74 18.96
CA SER A 14 1.83 -31.69 19.99
C SER A 14 1.57 -31.05 21.36
N SER A 15 2.11 -29.85 21.62
CA SER A 15 1.90 -29.11 22.87
C SER A 15 0.68 -28.20 22.84
N LEU A 16 0.06 -28.02 21.68
CA LEU A 16 -1.17 -27.26 21.52
C LEU A 16 -2.37 -28.10 21.95
N ASN A 17 -3.46 -27.43 22.28
CA ASN A 17 -4.67 -28.08 22.76
C ASN A 17 -5.13 -29.19 21.78
N PRO A 18 -5.34 -30.45 22.23
CA PRO A 18 -5.73 -31.56 21.36
C PRO A 18 -7.08 -31.37 20.67
N GLU A 19 -8.00 -30.60 21.25
CA GLU A 19 -9.33 -30.32 20.70
C GLU A 19 -9.33 -29.39 19.49
N LEU A 20 -8.21 -28.68 19.22
CA LEU A 20 -8.06 -27.92 18.00
C LEU A 20 -7.90 -28.85 16.79
N PHE A 21 -8.55 -28.53 15.68
CA PHE A 21 -8.31 -29.21 14.40
C PHE A 21 -6.85 -29.03 13.96
N GLU A 22 -6.31 -29.99 13.22
CA GLU A 22 -4.91 -29.94 12.79
C GLU A 22 -4.56 -28.66 12.00
N TRP A 23 -5.47 -28.19 11.16
CA TRP A 23 -5.29 -26.94 10.45
C TRP A 23 -5.28 -25.72 11.40
N GLN A 24 -6.10 -25.72 12.46
CA GLN A 24 -6.09 -24.65 13.47
C GLN A 24 -4.78 -24.66 14.27
N LYS A 25 -4.29 -25.85 14.65
CA LYS A 25 -2.96 -25.98 15.30
C LYS A 25 -1.86 -25.40 14.43
N LEU A 26 -1.92 -25.67 13.12
CA LEU A 26 -0.93 -25.16 12.17
C LEU A 26 -0.96 -23.63 12.09
N VAL A 27 -2.15 -23.03 11.97
CA VAL A 27 -2.33 -21.57 11.92
C VAL A 27 -1.91 -20.91 13.23
N THR A 28 -2.31 -21.47 14.37
CA THR A 28 -1.94 -20.96 15.71
C THR A 28 -0.42 -21.00 15.92
N ARG A 29 0.23 -22.11 15.55
CA ARG A 29 1.69 -22.25 15.60
C ARG A 29 2.37 -21.18 14.73
N TRP A 30 1.88 -20.98 13.50
CA TRP A 30 2.39 -19.96 12.61
C TRP A 30 2.22 -18.55 13.21
N ALA A 31 1.08 -18.24 13.83
CA ALA A 31 0.83 -16.96 14.47
C ALA A 31 1.74 -16.73 15.68
N LEU A 32 2.05 -17.77 16.46
CA LEU A 32 3.00 -17.73 17.58
C LEU A 32 4.43 -17.47 17.08
N PHE A 33 4.84 -18.13 16.00
CA PHE A 33 6.14 -17.92 15.37
C PHE A 33 6.26 -16.51 14.79
N THR A 34 5.21 -16.03 14.15
CA THR A 34 5.16 -14.66 13.58
C THR A 34 5.19 -13.60 14.67
N GLY A 35 4.53 -13.84 15.81
CA GLY A 35 4.51 -12.96 16.99
C GLY A 35 3.57 -11.75 16.87
N LYS A 36 3.53 -11.12 15.69
CA LYS A 36 2.62 -10.04 15.34
C LYS A 36 1.86 -10.47 14.08
N ALA A 37 0.67 -11.04 14.25
CA ALA A 37 -0.05 -11.73 13.17
C ALA A 37 -1.52 -11.34 13.07
N ALA A 38 -2.14 -11.63 11.92
CA ALA A 38 -3.57 -11.51 11.72
C ALA A 38 -4.18 -12.81 11.20
N LEU A 39 -5.34 -13.17 11.75
CA LEU A 39 -6.17 -14.31 11.34
C LEU A 39 -7.43 -13.77 10.67
N PHE A 40 -7.42 -13.73 9.34
CA PHE A 40 -8.55 -13.35 8.51
C PHE A 40 -9.31 -14.61 8.11
N GLU A 41 -10.11 -15.11 9.02
CA GLU A 41 -10.80 -16.37 8.87
C GLU A 41 -12.31 -16.18 8.77
N GLY A 42 -12.96 -16.94 7.92
CA GLY A 42 -14.40 -16.95 7.79
C GLY A 42 -15.12 -17.19 9.11
N CYS A 43 -16.39 -16.78 9.21
CA CYS A 43 -17.20 -17.03 10.40
C CYS A 43 -17.39 -18.53 10.62
N GLY A 44 -17.21 -19.00 11.87
CA GLY A 44 -17.40 -20.39 12.24
C GLY A 44 -16.14 -21.26 12.14
N LEU A 45 -15.00 -20.73 11.74
CA LEU A 45 -13.73 -21.46 11.70
C LEU A 45 -13.01 -21.58 13.05
N GLY A 46 -13.58 -21.04 14.12
CA GLY A 46 -13.06 -21.22 15.49
C GLY A 46 -11.93 -20.29 15.87
N LYS A 47 -11.88 -19.06 15.32
CA LYS A 47 -10.90 -18.01 15.66
C LYS A 47 -10.71 -17.85 17.17
N THR A 48 -11.79 -17.76 17.91
CA THR A 48 -11.75 -17.56 19.37
C THR A 48 -10.91 -18.61 20.09
N PHE A 49 -10.95 -19.88 19.66
CA PHE A 49 -10.11 -20.91 20.26
C PHE A 49 -8.64 -20.76 19.91
N GLN A 50 -8.35 -20.36 18.68
CA GLN A 50 -6.99 -20.06 18.24
C GLN A 50 -6.41 -18.85 18.99
N GLU A 51 -7.22 -17.81 19.21
CA GLU A 51 -6.85 -16.61 20.00
C GLU A 51 -6.56 -16.95 21.46
N ILE A 52 -7.36 -17.82 22.07
CA ILE A 52 -7.16 -18.29 23.45
C ILE A 52 -5.91 -19.15 23.54
N GLU A 53 -5.73 -20.11 22.63
CA GLU A 53 -4.54 -20.97 22.59
C GLU A 53 -3.27 -20.15 22.35
N TRP A 54 -3.32 -19.18 21.42
CA TRP A 54 -2.22 -18.24 21.22
C TRP A 54 -1.91 -17.45 22.49
N SER A 55 -2.92 -16.91 23.16
CA SER A 55 -2.78 -16.17 24.41
C SER A 55 -2.18 -17.02 25.52
N THR A 56 -2.64 -18.27 25.67
CA THR A 56 -2.12 -19.24 26.64
C THR A 56 -0.61 -19.48 26.43
N ASN A 57 -0.20 -19.68 25.19
CA ASN A 57 1.20 -19.91 24.87
C ASN A 57 2.07 -18.65 25.05
N VAL A 58 1.54 -17.45 24.76
CA VAL A 58 2.23 -16.19 25.06
C VAL A 58 2.41 -16.01 26.56
N CYS A 59 1.37 -16.22 27.38
CA CYS A 59 1.48 -16.18 28.84
C CYS A 59 2.54 -17.17 29.35
N ARG A 60 2.48 -18.41 28.87
CA ARG A 60 3.43 -19.48 29.27
C ARG A 60 4.88 -19.13 28.89
N LYS A 61 5.09 -18.55 27.71
CA LYS A 61 6.44 -18.20 27.21
C LYS A 61 7.05 -17.00 27.93
N THR A 62 6.23 -15.98 28.21
CA THR A 62 6.70 -14.69 28.72
C THR A 62 6.62 -14.58 30.24
N GLY A 63 5.75 -15.38 30.90
CA GLY A 63 5.35 -15.20 32.30
C GLY A 63 4.51 -13.93 32.53
N GLY A 64 4.10 -13.22 31.46
CA GLY A 64 3.30 -12.01 31.52
C GLY A 64 1.84 -12.25 31.13
N ASP A 65 1.01 -11.21 31.28
CA ASP A 65 -0.42 -11.29 31.04
C ASP A 65 -0.76 -10.91 29.58
N VAL A 66 -1.87 -11.47 29.07
CA VAL A 66 -2.43 -11.15 27.77
C VAL A 66 -3.81 -10.50 27.95
N LEU A 67 -4.06 -9.44 27.18
CA LEU A 67 -5.36 -8.76 27.13
C LEU A 67 -6.07 -9.07 25.81
N ILE A 68 -7.26 -9.66 25.88
CA ILE A 68 -8.17 -9.82 24.73
C ILE A 68 -9.17 -8.67 24.76
N LEU A 69 -9.19 -7.88 23.68
CA LEU A 69 -10.19 -6.86 23.44
C LEU A 69 -11.26 -7.40 22.50
N ALA A 70 -12.50 -7.47 22.97
CA ALA A 70 -13.62 -8.03 22.23
C ALA A 70 -14.84 -7.09 22.22
N PRO A 71 -15.80 -7.24 21.29
CA PRO A 71 -17.07 -6.53 21.37
C PRO A 71 -17.84 -6.81 22.66
N LEU A 72 -18.66 -5.86 23.09
CA LEU A 72 -19.31 -5.84 24.43
C LEU A 72 -20.05 -7.13 24.79
N ALA A 73 -20.71 -7.76 23.83
CA ALA A 73 -21.54 -8.95 24.06
C ALA A 73 -20.75 -10.27 24.08
N VAL A 74 -19.46 -10.24 23.70
CA VAL A 74 -18.69 -11.47 23.39
C VAL A 74 -17.95 -12.02 24.60
N SER A 75 -17.52 -11.18 25.55
CA SER A 75 -16.64 -11.56 26.66
C SER A 75 -17.17 -12.73 27.50
N TYR A 76 -18.44 -12.75 27.85
CA TYR A 76 -19.06 -13.86 28.63
C TYR A 76 -19.19 -15.16 27.83
N GLN A 77 -19.51 -15.04 26.55
CA GLN A 77 -19.58 -16.21 25.67
C GLN A 77 -18.20 -16.83 25.45
N THR A 78 -17.18 -15.97 25.21
CA THR A 78 -15.80 -16.44 25.03
C THR A 78 -15.34 -17.26 26.24
N THR A 79 -15.60 -16.78 27.47
CA THR A 79 -15.24 -17.54 28.69
C THR A 79 -16.02 -18.84 28.85
N ARG A 80 -17.32 -18.87 28.53
CA ARG A 80 -18.13 -20.12 28.58
C ARG A 80 -17.69 -21.14 27.50
N GLU A 81 -17.38 -20.68 26.31
CA GLU A 81 -16.88 -21.55 25.24
C GLU A 81 -15.47 -22.05 25.56
N ALA A 82 -14.60 -21.19 26.09
CA ALA A 82 -13.27 -21.56 26.53
C ALA A 82 -13.26 -22.70 27.57
N ALA A 83 -14.14 -22.62 28.56
CA ALA A 83 -14.26 -23.63 29.58
C ALA A 83 -14.58 -25.03 29.02
N LYS A 84 -15.32 -25.12 27.90
CA LYS A 84 -15.61 -26.42 27.25
C LYS A 84 -14.36 -27.10 26.68
N PHE A 85 -13.30 -26.31 26.43
CA PHE A 85 -12.02 -26.76 25.88
C PHE A 85 -10.90 -26.79 26.95
N GLY A 86 -11.28 -26.70 28.23
CA GLY A 86 -10.34 -26.78 29.34
C GLY A 86 -9.57 -25.50 29.66
N TYR A 87 -10.04 -24.33 29.17
CA TYR A 87 -9.47 -23.02 29.51
C TYR A 87 -10.32 -22.34 30.60
N ASP A 88 -10.12 -22.73 31.83
CA ASP A 88 -10.94 -22.28 32.98
C ASP A 88 -10.46 -20.94 33.60
N GLU A 89 -9.29 -20.44 33.22
CA GLU A 89 -8.62 -19.30 33.86
C GLU A 89 -8.65 -18.00 33.04
N ILE A 90 -9.79 -17.69 32.42
CA ILE A 90 -9.97 -16.41 31.72
C ILE A 90 -10.70 -15.42 32.61
N THR A 91 -10.09 -14.26 32.91
CA THR A 91 -10.67 -13.24 33.78
C THR A 91 -11.36 -12.14 32.96
N ILE A 92 -12.65 -11.90 33.22
CA ILE A 92 -13.38 -10.77 32.68
C ILE A 92 -13.08 -9.52 33.51
N CYS A 93 -12.48 -8.48 32.89
CA CYS A 93 -12.03 -7.28 33.57
C CYS A 93 -12.86 -6.07 33.18
N LYS A 94 -13.18 -5.23 34.16
CA LYS A 94 -13.84 -3.92 33.95
C LYS A 94 -12.84 -2.77 34.05
N SER A 95 -11.69 -2.99 34.69
CA SER A 95 -10.59 -2.04 34.87
C SER A 95 -9.29 -2.77 35.17
N GLN A 96 -8.18 -2.03 35.27
CA GLN A 96 -6.86 -2.55 35.67
C GLN A 96 -6.87 -3.28 37.03
N ALA A 97 -7.73 -2.88 37.94
CA ALA A 97 -7.81 -3.51 39.26
C ALA A 97 -8.33 -4.97 39.25
N ASP A 98 -9.01 -5.36 38.16
CA ASP A 98 -9.57 -6.68 38.00
C ASP A 98 -8.60 -7.66 37.32
N VAL A 99 -7.47 -7.16 36.80
CA VAL A 99 -6.48 -7.96 36.05
C VAL A 99 -5.85 -8.99 36.95
N LYS A 100 -5.83 -10.23 36.46
CA LYS A 100 -5.20 -11.38 37.15
C LYS A 100 -4.11 -11.98 36.26
N PRO A 101 -3.16 -12.74 36.82
CA PRO A 101 -2.17 -13.44 36.01
C PRO A 101 -2.83 -14.34 34.96
N GLY A 102 -2.32 -14.27 33.72
CA GLY A 102 -2.80 -15.08 32.61
C GLY A 102 -3.65 -14.27 31.60
N ILE A 103 -4.78 -14.87 31.16
CA ILE A 103 -5.61 -14.28 30.10
C ILE A 103 -6.71 -13.40 30.71
N ASN A 104 -6.75 -12.15 30.27
CA ASN A 104 -7.73 -11.15 30.68
C ASN A 104 -8.53 -10.70 29.47
N ILE A 105 -9.86 -10.59 29.59
CA ILE A 105 -10.75 -10.15 28.54
C ILE A 105 -11.54 -8.91 28.95
N THR A 106 -11.64 -7.95 28.06
CA THR A 106 -12.46 -6.73 28.24
C THR A 106 -13.03 -6.27 26.90
N ASN A 107 -13.85 -5.20 26.93
CA ASN A 107 -14.37 -4.60 25.70
C ASN A 107 -13.60 -3.33 25.31
N TYR A 108 -13.69 -2.99 24.02
CA TYR A 108 -12.97 -1.86 23.44
C TYR A 108 -13.24 -0.52 24.12
N GLU A 109 -14.47 -0.29 24.62
CA GLU A 109 -14.90 0.96 25.24
C GLU A 109 -14.25 1.19 26.60
N LYS A 110 -13.66 0.17 27.19
CA LYS A 110 -13.00 0.26 28.50
C LYS A 110 -11.49 0.39 28.42
N LEU A 111 -10.91 0.45 27.23
CA LEU A 111 -9.46 0.48 27.02
C LEU A 111 -8.75 1.55 27.88
N GLU A 112 -9.34 2.72 28.02
CA GLU A 112 -8.78 3.83 28.82
C GLU A 112 -8.60 3.52 30.30
N LYS A 113 -9.24 2.43 30.81
CA LYS A 113 -9.14 1.99 32.22
C LYS A 113 -8.01 1.02 32.49
N PHE A 114 -7.21 0.72 31.48
CA PHE A 114 -6.11 -0.24 31.56
C PHE A 114 -4.77 0.42 31.28
N ASN A 115 -3.70 -0.13 31.87
CA ASN A 115 -2.33 0.22 31.53
C ASN A 115 -1.81 -0.75 30.44
N PRO A 116 -1.69 -0.34 29.18
CA PRO A 116 -1.25 -1.22 28.10
C PRO A 116 0.16 -1.77 28.27
N ASP A 117 1.06 -1.01 28.91
CA ASP A 117 2.44 -1.42 29.18
C ASP A 117 2.54 -2.60 30.16
N HIS A 118 1.45 -2.97 30.83
CA HIS A 118 1.39 -4.14 31.71
C HIS A 118 1.37 -5.46 30.93
N PHE A 119 0.83 -5.48 29.72
CA PHE A 119 0.52 -6.69 28.99
C PHE A 119 1.66 -7.11 28.04
N ALA A 120 2.06 -8.39 28.15
CA ALA A 120 3.02 -8.99 27.24
C ALA A 120 2.41 -9.26 25.85
N GLY A 121 1.10 -9.45 25.77
CA GLY A 121 0.38 -9.67 24.52
C GLY A 121 -0.99 -9.00 24.49
N VAL A 122 -1.45 -8.69 23.28
CA VAL A 122 -2.79 -8.17 23.03
C VAL A 122 -3.45 -8.88 21.86
N VAL A 123 -4.73 -9.20 22.00
CA VAL A 123 -5.57 -9.77 20.94
C VAL A 123 -6.71 -8.82 20.65
N LEU A 124 -6.95 -8.54 19.37
CA LEU A 124 -8.14 -7.83 18.90
C LEU A 124 -9.10 -8.84 18.28
N ASP A 125 -10.10 -9.29 19.02
CA ASP A 125 -11.21 -10.08 18.50
C ASP A 125 -12.21 -9.15 17.78
N GLU A 126 -12.60 -9.49 16.57
CA GLU A 126 -13.31 -8.64 15.60
C GLU A 126 -12.52 -7.34 15.27
N SER A 127 -11.26 -7.52 14.87
CA SER A 127 -10.32 -6.42 14.56
C SER A 127 -10.77 -5.51 13.39
N SER A 128 -11.89 -5.81 12.74
CA SER A 128 -12.56 -4.90 11.80
C SER A 128 -12.89 -3.51 12.39
N ILE A 129 -12.81 -3.35 13.72
CA ILE A 129 -12.89 -2.04 14.40
C ILE A 129 -11.79 -1.07 13.92
N LEU A 130 -10.68 -1.58 13.38
CA LEU A 130 -9.60 -0.79 12.80
C LEU A 130 -9.93 -0.16 11.43
N LYS A 131 -11.07 -0.50 10.81
CA LYS A 131 -11.46 -0.14 9.43
C LYS A 131 -11.37 1.34 9.07
N SER A 132 -11.61 2.23 10.03
CA SER A 132 -11.56 3.67 9.75
C SER A 132 -10.13 4.19 9.71
N PHE A 133 -9.66 4.57 8.52
CA PHE A 133 -8.30 5.11 8.34
C PHE A 133 -8.00 6.33 9.22
N MET A 134 -9.00 7.18 9.51
CA MET A 134 -8.91 8.37 10.36
C MET A 134 -9.56 8.19 11.74
N GLY A 135 -9.96 6.98 12.10
CA GLY A 135 -10.74 6.69 13.30
C GLY A 135 -10.00 6.98 14.61
N LYS A 136 -10.71 7.59 15.58
CA LYS A 136 -10.17 7.84 16.93
C LYS A 136 -9.78 6.54 17.63
N THR A 137 -10.61 5.50 17.51
CA THR A 137 -10.39 4.18 18.12
C THR A 137 -9.13 3.51 17.58
N LYS A 138 -8.91 3.55 16.24
CA LYS A 138 -7.68 3.03 15.63
C LYS A 138 -6.44 3.69 16.25
N ARG A 139 -6.41 5.03 16.29
CA ARG A 139 -5.26 5.77 16.84
C ARG A 139 -5.00 5.42 18.30
N ALA A 140 -6.08 5.35 19.10
CA ALA A 140 -5.98 4.99 20.51
C ALA A 140 -5.39 3.58 20.70
N LEU A 141 -5.83 2.59 19.90
CA LEU A 141 -5.33 1.22 19.95
C LEU A 141 -3.85 1.13 19.53
N ILE A 142 -3.47 1.79 18.45
CA ILE A 142 -2.07 1.79 17.96
C ILE A 142 -1.15 2.41 19.01
N GLU A 143 -1.51 3.57 19.56
CA GLU A 143 -0.68 4.27 20.55
C GLU A 143 -0.61 3.48 21.86
N ALA A 144 -1.74 2.94 22.34
CA ALA A 144 -1.79 2.16 23.57
C ALA A 144 -0.87 0.94 23.54
N PHE A 145 -0.89 0.18 22.44
CA PHE A 145 -0.13 -1.07 22.34
C PHE A 145 1.15 -0.97 21.51
N LYS A 146 1.67 0.23 21.29
CA LYS A 146 2.89 0.43 20.49
C LYS A 146 4.08 -0.39 20.98
N LYS A 147 4.23 -0.54 22.30
CA LYS A 147 5.35 -1.28 22.92
C LYS A 147 5.06 -2.76 23.17
N THR A 148 3.81 -3.21 23.02
CA THR A 148 3.43 -4.60 23.28
C THR A 148 4.10 -5.53 22.27
N PRO A 149 4.90 -6.52 22.73
CA PRO A 149 5.72 -7.34 21.84
C PRO A 149 4.90 -8.35 21.02
N TYR A 150 3.83 -8.91 21.58
CA TYR A 150 2.99 -9.91 20.94
C TYR A 150 1.61 -9.34 20.60
N LYS A 151 1.21 -9.43 19.35
CA LYS A 151 -0.07 -8.86 18.87
C LYS A 151 -0.78 -9.82 17.94
N LEU A 152 -2.06 -10.03 18.16
CA LEU A 152 -2.89 -10.85 17.29
C LEU A 152 -4.16 -10.07 16.89
N CYS A 153 -4.51 -10.10 15.62
CA CYS A 153 -5.78 -9.60 15.11
C CYS A 153 -6.63 -10.75 14.59
N GLY A 154 -7.90 -10.85 14.98
CA GLY A 154 -8.85 -11.81 14.45
C GLY A 154 -10.07 -11.13 13.85
N THR A 155 -10.45 -11.46 12.61
CA THR A 155 -11.70 -10.99 12.00
C THR A 155 -12.09 -11.82 10.78
N ALA A 156 -13.39 -11.89 10.50
CA ALA A 156 -13.91 -12.45 9.27
C ALA A 156 -14.02 -11.42 8.13
N THR A 157 -13.96 -10.14 8.45
CA THR A 157 -14.14 -9.04 7.49
C THR A 157 -12.98 -8.04 7.60
N PRO A 158 -11.76 -8.41 7.14
CA PRO A 158 -10.57 -7.59 7.34
C PRO A 158 -10.61 -6.27 6.57
N SER A 159 -11.30 -6.24 5.41
CA SER A 159 -11.41 -5.06 4.57
C SER A 159 -12.78 -5.00 3.90
N PRO A 160 -13.83 -4.64 4.66
CA PRO A 160 -15.21 -4.69 4.18
C PRO A 160 -15.54 -3.69 3.06
N ASN A 161 -14.72 -2.68 2.83
CA ASN A 161 -14.96 -1.68 1.79
C ASN A 161 -13.83 -1.55 0.77
N ASP A 162 -12.57 -1.67 1.17
CA ASP A 162 -11.41 -1.45 0.33
C ASP A 162 -10.15 -2.15 0.91
N TYR A 163 -9.25 -2.62 0.05
CA TYR A 163 -7.95 -3.20 0.46
C TYR A 163 -7.08 -2.27 1.31
N MET A 164 -7.28 -0.95 1.24
CA MET A 164 -6.62 0.00 2.13
C MET A 164 -6.90 -0.26 3.62
N GLU A 165 -8.04 -0.87 3.95
CA GLU A 165 -8.37 -1.18 5.34
C GLU A 165 -7.43 -2.22 5.94
N LEU A 166 -6.80 -3.09 5.12
CA LEU A 166 -5.74 -4.02 5.55
C LEU A 166 -4.52 -3.28 6.10
N LEU A 167 -4.22 -2.10 5.58
CA LEU A 167 -3.10 -1.29 6.03
C LEU A 167 -3.26 -0.85 7.49
N ASN A 168 -4.50 -0.76 7.97
CA ASN A 168 -4.77 -0.44 9.36
C ASN A 168 -4.37 -1.57 10.33
N HIS A 169 -4.51 -2.82 9.88
CA HIS A 169 -4.04 -3.97 10.65
C HIS A 169 -2.51 -4.01 10.68
N SER A 170 -1.86 -3.74 9.54
CA SER A 170 -0.40 -3.65 9.46
C SER A 170 0.16 -2.56 10.38
N ASP A 171 -0.53 -1.44 10.50
CA ASP A 171 -0.19 -0.30 11.38
C ASP A 171 -0.28 -0.69 12.86
N PHE A 172 -1.39 -1.35 13.25
CA PHE A 172 -1.58 -1.85 14.62
C PHE A 172 -0.55 -2.93 14.99
N LEU A 173 -0.30 -3.86 14.08
CA LEU A 173 0.67 -4.93 14.27
C LEU A 173 2.12 -4.44 14.24
N ASP A 174 2.37 -3.17 13.91
CA ASP A 174 3.70 -2.60 13.76
C ASP A 174 4.56 -3.37 12.74
N VAL A 175 3.90 -3.82 11.65
CA VAL A 175 4.54 -4.47 10.51
C VAL A 175 5.07 -3.42 9.54
N MET A 176 4.23 -2.47 9.17
CA MET A 176 4.57 -1.34 8.32
C MET A 176 3.55 -0.22 8.53
N PRO A 177 3.97 1.06 8.64
CA PRO A 177 3.06 2.18 8.70
C PRO A 177 2.12 2.25 7.50
N SER A 178 0.84 2.52 7.73
CA SER A 178 -0.18 2.51 6.67
C SER A 178 0.09 3.52 5.54
N ASN A 179 0.71 4.66 5.85
CA ASN A 179 1.12 5.67 4.86
C ASN A 179 2.26 5.16 3.96
N GLU A 180 3.21 4.39 4.50
CA GLU A 180 4.29 3.76 3.75
C GLU A 180 3.72 2.69 2.80
N ALA A 181 2.90 1.78 3.31
CA ALA A 181 2.25 0.75 2.51
C ALA A 181 1.37 1.34 1.40
N LEU A 182 0.64 2.45 1.69
CA LEU A 182 -0.16 3.18 0.72
C LEU A 182 0.71 3.73 -0.42
N SER A 183 1.84 4.33 -0.11
CA SER A 183 2.75 4.89 -1.11
C SER A 183 3.40 3.83 -1.98
N ARG A 184 3.66 2.64 -1.42
CA ARG A 184 4.29 1.53 -2.14
C ARG A 184 3.37 0.90 -3.17
N TRP A 185 2.18 0.47 -2.76
CA TRP A 185 1.34 -0.41 -3.56
C TRP A 185 0.09 0.24 -4.13
N PHE A 186 -0.29 1.43 -3.67
CA PHE A 186 -1.53 2.07 -4.09
C PHE A 186 -1.27 3.30 -4.96
N ILE A 187 -2.25 3.63 -5.77
CA ILE A 187 -2.28 4.85 -6.58
C ILE A 187 -3.63 5.53 -6.36
N ASN A 188 -3.63 6.86 -6.33
CA ASN A 188 -4.87 7.64 -6.26
C ASN A 188 -5.68 7.46 -7.54
N ASP A 189 -6.92 7.04 -7.43
CA ASP A 189 -7.80 6.90 -8.59
C ASP A 189 -8.16 8.29 -9.12
N THR A 190 -7.72 8.58 -10.34
CA THR A 190 -7.97 9.88 -10.99
C THR A 190 -9.43 10.08 -11.40
N LEU A 191 -10.24 9.02 -11.41
CA LEU A 191 -11.66 9.08 -11.78
C LEU A 191 -12.56 9.38 -10.58
N GLN A 192 -12.10 9.08 -9.34
CA GLN A 192 -12.84 9.38 -8.12
C GLN A 192 -11.89 10.02 -7.09
N PHE A 193 -12.14 11.26 -6.75
CA PHE A 193 -11.32 12.01 -5.79
C PHE A 193 -11.31 11.32 -4.41
N GLY A 194 -10.11 11.00 -3.92
CA GLY A 194 -9.92 10.41 -2.59
C GLY A 194 -10.03 8.89 -2.52
N THR A 195 -10.19 8.19 -3.65
CA THR A 195 -10.12 6.72 -3.71
C THR A 195 -8.75 6.26 -4.17
N TYR A 196 -8.28 5.14 -3.62
CA TYR A 196 -7.01 4.52 -3.96
C TYR A 196 -7.26 3.11 -4.49
N ARG A 197 -6.46 2.67 -5.42
CA ARG A 197 -6.45 1.29 -5.91
C ARG A 197 -5.05 0.72 -5.95
N LEU A 198 -4.93 -0.59 -5.86
CA LEU A 198 -3.65 -1.27 -6.05
C LEU A 198 -3.10 -0.99 -7.45
N ARG A 199 -1.79 -0.79 -7.54
CA ARG A 199 -1.08 -0.70 -8.84
C ARG A 199 -1.06 -2.08 -9.46
N GLY A 200 -1.35 -2.19 -10.76
CA GLY A 200 -1.46 -3.48 -11.44
C GLY A 200 -0.19 -4.34 -11.30
N HIS A 201 0.99 -3.74 -11.49
CA HIS A 201 2.28 -4.44 -11.35
C HIS A 201 2.67 -4.77 -9.89
N ALA A 202 2.02 -4.17 -8.91
CA ALA A 202 2.35 -4.34 -7.49
C ALA A 202 1.38 -5.30 -6.76
N VAL A 203 0.39 -5.87 -7.45
CA VAL A 203 -0.64 -6.73 -6.85
C VAL A 203 -0.01 -7.97 -6.22
N GLU A 204 0.87 -8.64 -6.93
CA GLU A 204 1.49 -9.88 -6.45
C GLU A 204 2.41 -9.62 -5.26
N ASP A 205 3.20 -8.55 -5.32
CA ASP A 205 4.07 -8.13 -4.24
C ASP A 205 3.30 -7.72 -2.98
N PHE A 206 2.21 -6.98 -3.15
CA PHE A 206 1.32 -6.63 -2.04
C PHE A 206 0.78 -7.87 -1.32
N TRP A 207 0.29 -8.88 -2.07
CA TRP A 207 -0.27 -10.08 -1.45
C TRP A 207 0.81 -10.96 -0.82
N ARG A 208 2.00 -11.03 -1.39
CA ARG A 208 3.16 -11.68 -0.76
C ARG A 208 3.52 -11.03 0.57
N TRP A 209 3.51 -9.70 0.61
CA TRP A 209 3.73 -8.95 1.84
C TRP A 209 2.60 -9.21 2.86
N VAL A 210 1.32 -9.16 2.47
CA VAL A 210 0.20 -9.48 3.37
C VAL A 210 0.35 -10.89 3.93
N ALA A 211 0.69 -11.89 3.09
CA ALA A 211 0.89 -13.28 3.52
C ALA A 211 2.04 -13.47 4.52
N SER A 212 2.96 -12.51 4.65
CA SER A 212 4.04 -12.58 5.63
C SER A 212 3.60 -12.30 7.08
N TRP A 213 2.44 -11.68 7.28
CA TRP A 213 1.91 -11.33 8.60
C TRP A 213 0.42 -11.65 8.80
N ALA A 214 -0.30 -12.06 7.75
CA ALA A 214 -1.70 -12.43 7.82
C ALA A 214 -1.98 -13.75 7.12
N VAL A 215 -2.93 -14.52 7.65
CA VAL A 215 -3.51 -15.71 7.02
C VAL A 215 -4.96 -15.41 6.66
N CYS A 216 -5.38 -15.71 5.41
CA CYS A 216 -6.75 -15.56 4.95
C CYS A 216 -7.32 -16.93 4.56
N ILE A 217 -8.35 -17.40 5.29
CA ILE A 217 -8.93 -18.73 5.13
C ILE A 217 -10.46 -18.62 5.19
N ASN A 218 -11.14 -19.15 4.20
CA ASN A 218 -12.60 -19.29 4.20
C ASN A 218 -13.04 -20.71 4.50
N LYS A 219 -12.17 -21.69 4.24
CA LYS A 219 -12.37 -23.10 4.50
C LYS A 219 -11.02 -23.82 4.60
N PRO A 220 -10.95 -24.98 5.26
CA PRO A 220 -9.69 -25.71 5.47
C PRO A 220 -8.91 -26.05 4.19
N SER A 221 -9.61 -26.30 3.08
CA SER A 221 -8.95 -26.60 1.79
C SER A 221 -8.17 -25.42 1.20
N ASP A 222 -8.37 -24.21 1.68
CA ASP A 222 -7.58 -23.06 1.27
C ASP A 222 -6.09 -23.21 1.66
N ILE A 223 -5.81 -23.98 2.70
CA ILE A 223 -4.47 -24.33 3.19
C ILE A 223 -4.16 -25.84 3.12
N GLY A 224 -4.89 -26.57 2.26
CA GLY A 224 -4.58 -27.96 1.91
C GLY A 224 -5.18 -29.04 2.81
N PHE A 225 -6.14 -28.70 3.68
CA PHE A 225 -6.87 -29.66 4.52
C PHE A 225 -8.24 -30.01 3.93
N ASP A 226 -8.89 -31.06 4.47
CA ASP A 226 -10.23 -31.48 4.08
C ASP A 226 -11.29 -30.53 4.62
N ASP A 227 -12.31 -30.22 3.79
CA ASP A 227 -13.45 -29.38 4.15
C ASP A 227 -14.57 -30.13 4.90
N ASN A 228 -14.38 -31.39 5.28
CA ASN A 228 -15.38 -32.18 5.99
C ASN A 228 -15.88 -31.47 7.25
N GLY A 229 -17.20 -31.26 7.31
CA GLY A 229 -17.87 -30.54 8.40
C GLY A 229 -17.88 -29.00 8.22
N PHE A 230 -17.13 -28.44 7.29
CA PHE A 230 -17.05 -27.00 7.04
C PHE A 230 -17.83 -26.53 5.79
N ILE A 231 -18.45 -27.45 5.06
CA ILE A 231 -19.30 -27.13 3.90
C ILE A 231 -20.65 -26.66 4.44
N LEU A 232 -20.95 -25.37 4.21
CA LEU A 232 -22.21 -24.79 4.64
C LEU A 232 -23.37 -25.16 3.70
N PRO A 233 -24.58 -25.37 4.22
CA PRO A 233 -25.76 -25.58 3.41
C PRO A 233 -26.09 -24.33 2.58
N PRO A 234 -26.97 -24.42 1.57
CA PRO A 234 -27.40 -23.28 0.78
C PRO A 234 -27.99 -22.15 1.62
N LEU A 235 -27.70 -20.90 1.27
CA LEU A 235 -28.34 -19.70 1.79
C LEU A 235 -29.31 -19.15 0.73
N LYS A 236 -30.61 -19.14 1.06
CA LYS A 236 -31.67 -18.67 0.16
C LYS A 236 -32.22 -17.33 0.61
N THR A 237 -31.87 -16.26 -0.11
CA THR A 237 -32.38 -14.91 0.17
C THR A 237 -33.63 -14.63 -0.65
N VAL A 238 -34.75 -14.27 0.01
CA VAL A 238 -36.05 -13.95 -0.58
C VAL A 238 -36.42 -12.50 -0.21
N LYS A 239 -36.71 -11.67 -1.21
CA LYS A 239 -37.15 -10.29 -1.01
C LYS A 239 -38.67 -10.17 -1.01
N HIS A 240 -39.19 -9.41 -0.06
CA HIS A 240 -40.59 -9.01 0.03
C HIS A 240 -40.66 -7.49 0.03
N ILE A 241 -41.24 -6.89 -1.00
CA ILE A 241 -41.38 -5.43 -1.12
C ILE A 241 -42.82 -5.06 -0.79
N VAL A 242 -43.00 -4.24 0.26
CA VAL A 242 -44.33 -3.77 0.65
C VAL A 242 -44.75 -2.57 -0.21
N GLU A 243 -46.03 -2.45 -0.49
CA GLU A 243 -46.59 -1.30 -1.24
C GLU A 243 -46.50 -0.02 -0.41
N TYR A 244 -46.07 1.06 -1.06
CA TYR A 244 -46.02 2.40 -0.49
C TYR A 244 -46.50 3.42 -1.54
N ASP A 245 -47.58 4.13 -1.20
CA ASP A 245 -48.10 5.23 -2.00
C ASP A 245 -47.50 6.54 -1.45
N ASP A 246 -46.61 7.18 -2.20
CA ASP A 246 -46.01 8.46 -1.77
C ASP A 246 -47.06 9.59 -1.90
N PRO A 247 -47.51 10.24 -0.81
CA PRO A 247 -48.49 11.32 -0.86
C PRO A 247 -48.06 12.50 -1.74
N MET A 248 -46.77 12.69 -2.02
CA MET A 248 -46.26 13.76 -2.88
C MET A 248 -46.42 13.50 -4.38
N ASP A 249 -46.58 12.26 -4.81
CA ASP A 249 -46.77 11.93 -6.24
C ASP A 249 -48.19 12.31 -6.74
N VAL A 250 -49.12 12.51 -5.82
CA VAL A 250 -50.50 12.91 -6.16
C VAL A 250 -50.62 14.41 -6.49
N GLU A 251 -49.74 15.26 -5.92
CA GLU A 251 -49.80 16.72 -6.15
C GLU A 251 -49.14 17.18 -7.46
N ASN A 252 -48.23 16.41 -8.04
CA ASN A 252 -47.39 16.82 -9.19
C ASN A 252 -47.78 16.20 -10.55
N GLY A 253 -48.76 15.32 -10.63
CA GLY A 253 -49.36 14.82 -11.89
C GLY A 253 -48.36 14.12 -12.87
N GLN A 254 -47.19 13.64 -12.39
CA GLN A 254 -46.20 12.97 -13.22
C GLN A 254 -46.39 11.46 -13.22
N LEU A 255 -46.81 10.94 -14.39
CA LEU A 255 -47.12 9.52 -14.66
C LEU A 255 -45.84 8.62 -14.84
N PHE A 256 -44.64 9.16 -14.79
CA PHE A 256 -43.41 8.40 -14.97
C PHE A 256 -42.44 8.63 -13.80
N ARG A 257 -42.13 7.57 -13.09
CA ARG A 257 -41.03 7.53 -12.09
C ARG A 257 -39.69 7.72 -12.79
N GLU A 258 -39.17 8.94 -12.84
CA GLU A 258 -37.74 9.12 -12.94
C GLU A 258 -37.09 8.67 -11.62
N THR A 259 -35.97 7.96 -11.71
CA THR A 259 -35.14 7.52 -10.57
C THR A 259 -34.66 8.74 -9.78
N LYS A 260 -35.50 9.26 -8.86
CA LYS A 260 -35.11 10.33 -7.95
C LYS A 260 -33.97 9.81 -7.03
N VAL A 261 -32.88 10.54 -6.96
CA VAL A 261 -31.88 10.39 -5.91
C VAL A 261 -32.61 10.52 -4.57
N ILE A 262 -32.74 9.42 -3.83
CA ILE A 262 -33.47 9.39 -2.56
C ILE A 262 -32.69 10.23 -1.55
N SER A 263 -33.27 11.34 -1.10
CA SER A 263 -32.70 12.08 0.04
C SER A 263 -32.86 11.26 1.32
N ALA A 264 -31.92 11.40 2.26
CA ALA A 264 -31.98 10.69 3.54
C ALA A 264 -33.32 10.96 4.29
N SER A 265 -33.85 12.18 4.21
CA SER A 265 -35.12 12.57 4.82
C SER A 265 -36.34 11.83 4.24
N ASN A 266 -36.38 11.62 2.93
CA ASN A 266 -37.47 10.89 2.26
C ASN A 266 -37.39 9.40 2.62
N LEU A 267 -36.23 8.81 2.67
CA LEU A 267 -36.03 7.42 3.13
C LEU A 267 -36.57 7.22 4.56
N TYR A 268 -36.19 8.10 5.51
CA TYR A 268 -36.66 7.98 6.90
C TYR A 268 -38.14 8.14 7.06
N ARG A 269 -38.79 8.98 6.22
CA ARG A 269 -40.27 9.13 6.19
C ARG A 269 -40.92 7.83 5.72
N GLU A 270 -40.50 7.28 4.56
CA GLU A 270 -41.02 6.04 4.01
C GLU A 270 -40.83 4.86 4.97
N LEU A 271 -39.67 4.74 5.60
CA LEU A 271 -39.40 3.73 6.62
C LEU A 271 -40.35 3.78 7.80
N ARG A 272 -40.73 4.98 8.25
CA ARG A 272 -41.66 5.18 9.35
C ARG A 272 -43.09 4.80 8.95
N GLU A 273 -43.51 5.21 7.76
CA GLU A 273 -44.89 5.00 7.25
C GLU A 273 -45.13 3.54 6.87
N THR A 274 -44.12 2.83 6.34
CA THR A 274 -44.22 1.43 5.96
C THR A 274 -43.95 0.45 7.10
N ALA A 275 -43.50 0.89 8.28
CA ALA A 275 -43.09 0.03 9.38
C ALA A 275 -44.16 -1.01 9.78
N ALA A 276 -45.44 -0.58 9.90
CA ALA A 276 -46.53 -1.47 10.24
C ALA A 276 -46.78 -2.54 9.17
N LYS A 277 -46.76 -2.17 7.87
CA LYS A 277 -46.92 -3.12 6.75
C LYS A 277 -45.79 -4.12 6.69
N ARG A 278 -44.51 -3.65 6.89
CA ARG A 278 -43.32 -4.52 6.90
C ARG A 278 -43.37 -5.52 8.07
N CYS A 279 -43.75 -5.05 9.27
CA CYS A 279 -43.92 -5.92 10.42
C CYS A 279 -45.03 -6.95 10.24
N ALA A 280 -46.14 -6.58 9.63
CA ALA A 280 -47.27 -7.50 9.35
C ALA A 280 -46.81 -8.63 8.40
N VAL A 281 -46.16 -8.30 7.28
CA VAL A 281 -45.64 -9.30 6.33
C VAL A 281 -44.65 -10.27 7.02
N ALA A 282 -43.74 -9.76 7.85
CA ALA A 282 -42.84 -10.59 8.59
C ALA A 282 -43.56 -11.48 9.62
N ALA A 283 -44.49 -10.92 10.37
CA ALA A 283 -45.27 -11.66 11.37
C ALA A 283 -46.14 -12.76 10.71
N ASP A 284 -46.76 -12.50 9.58
CA ASP A 284 -47.55 -13.49 8.84
C ASP A 284 -46.69 -14.69 8.42
N MET A 285 -45.49 -14.46 7.88
CA MET A 285 -44.55 -15.51 7.51
C MET A 285 -44.15 -16.35 8.74
N VAL A 286 -43.77 -15.69 9.82
CA VAL A 286 -43.32 -16.34 11.05
C VAL A 286 -44.45 -17.13 11.72
N ASN A 287 -45.67 -16.59 11.72
CA ASN A 287 -46.86 -17.23 12.30
C ASN A 287 -47.35 -18.41 11.46
N ALA A 288 -47.15 -18.37 10.13
CA ALA A 288 -47.47 -19.49 9.25
C ALA A 288 -46.52 -20.66 9.40
N SER A 289 -45.35 -20.48 10.04
CA SER A 289 -44.35 -21.49 10.30
C SER A 289 -44.36 -21.93 11.75
N GLY A 290 -44.28 -23.24 12.01
CA GLY A 290 -44.08 -23.78 13.35
C GLY A 290 -42.61 -23.85 13.80
N GLU A 291 -41.69 -23.46 12.95
CA GLU A 291 -40.24 -23.54 13.19
C GLU A 291 -39.69 -22.35 13.97
N GLY A 292 -38.45 -22.47 14.45
CA GLY A 292 -37.72 -21.37 15.10
C GLY A 292 -37.31 -20.26 14.13
N TRP A 293 -37.42 -19.00 14.55
CA TRP A 293 -37.07 -17.84 13.76
C TRP A 293 -36.27 -16.80 14.53
N ILE A 294 -35.39 -16.08 13.81
CA ILE A 294 -34.86 -14.79 14.28
C ILE A 294 -35.44 -13.68 13.40
N VAL A 295 -36.01 -12.66 14.04
CA VAL A 295 -36.52 -11.47 13.34
C VAL A 295 -35.66 -10.26 13.71
N TRP A 296 -34.91 -9.78 12.72
CA TRP A 296 -34.06 -8.62 12.83
C TRP A 296 -34.81 -7.35 12.51
N CYS A 297 -34.81 -6.36 13.41
CA CYS A 297 -35.46 -5.07 13.20
C CYS A 297 -34.45 -3.92 13.42
N ASN A 298 -34.79 -2.73 12.93
CA ASN A 298 -33.92 -1.55 13.04
C ASN A 298 -34.34 -0.62 14.19
N THR A 299 -35.63 -0.53 14.50
CA THR A 299 -36.17 0.39 15.49
C THR A 299 -36.81 -0.33 16.66
N ASN A 300 -36.92 0.33 17.84
CA ASN A 300 -37.62 -0.23 18.99
C ASN A 300 -39.12 -0.41 18.71
N LYS A 301 -39.70 0.52 17.95
CA LYS A 301 -41.12 0.45 17.55
C LYS A 301 -41.45 -0.77 16.69
N GLU A 302 -40.58 -1.12 15.75
CA GLU A 302 -40.70 -2.36 14.97
C GLU A 302 -40.57 -3.59 15.88
N ALA A 303 -39.60 -3.60 16.83
CA ALA A 303 -39.45 -4.70 17.75
C ALA A 303 -40.66 -4.92 18.66
N GLU A 304 -41.24 -3.84 19.19
CA GLU A 304 -42.45 -3.88 20.01
C GLU A 304 -43.66 -4.40 19.21
N LEU A 305 -43.84 -3.92 17.97
CA LEU A 305 -44.92 -4.34 17.09
C LEU A 305 -44.78 -5.83 16.73
N LEU A 306 -43.60 -6.28 16.34
CA LEU A 306 -43.34 -7.70 16.05
C LEU A 306 -43.59 -8.59 17.26
N ALA A 307 -43.12 -8.21 18.44
CA ALA A 307 -43.31 -8.98 19.66
C ALA A 307 -44.78 -9.05 20.09
N SER A 308 -45.58 -8.01 19.80
CA SER A 308 -47.03 -8.03 20.08
C SER A 308 -47.85 -8.84 19.06
N THR A 309 -47.30 -9.07 17.86
CA THR A 309 -48.00 -9.74 16.76
C THR A 309 -47.59 -11.22 16.60
N ILE A 310 -46.39 -11.57 17.06
CA ILE A 310 -45.85 -12.93 16.98
C ILE A 310 -45.98 -13.60 18.35
N PRO A 311 -46.87 -14.58 18.53
CA PRO A 311 -46.91 -15.41 19.73
C PRO A 311 -45.58 -16.13 19.93
N ASP A 312 -45.25 -16.50 21.19
CA ASP A 312 -44.07 -17.23 21.56
C ASP A 312 -42.76 -16.52 21.13
N SER A 313 -42.75 -15.19 21.14
CA SER A 313 -41.58 -14.39 20.86
C SER A 313 -41.05 -13.66 22.09
N VAL A 314 -39.74 -13.46 22.13
CA VAL A 314 -39.07 -12.57 23.09
C VAL A 314 -38.40 -11.42 22.33
N ASN A 315 -38.50 -10.20 22.89
CA ASN A 315 -37.86 -9.01 22.35
C ASN A 315 -36.63 -8.64 23.19
N VAL A 316 -35.45 -8.72 22.59
CA VAL A 316 -34.19 -8.34 23.25
C VAL A 316 -33.71 -7.00 22.74
N HIS A 317 -33.67 -6.00 23.62
CA HIS A 317 -33.28 -4.62 23.27
C HIS A 317 -32.31 -3.96 24.26
N GLY A 318 -31.68 -2.84 23.84
CA GLY A 318 -30.55 -2.22 24.56
C GLY A 318 -30.83 -1.76 25.98
N SER A 319 -32.04 -1.25 26.28
CA SER A 319 -32.41 -0.70 27.60
C SER A 319 -32.82 -1.76 28.63
N MET A 320 -32.87 -3.05 28.25
CA MET A 320 -33.16 -4.14 29.18
C MET A 320 -32.05 -4.36 30.21
N PRO A 321 -32.38 -4.82 31.46
CA PRO A 321 -31.39 -5.35 32.40
C PRO A 321 -30.60 -6.54 31.79
N ILE A 322 -29.34 -6.62 32.14
CA ILE A 322 -28.43 -7.62 31.54
C ILE A 322 -28.91 -9.04 31.84
N GLU A 323 -29.32 -9.30 33.08
CA GLU A 323 -29.81 -10.62 33.53
C GLU A 323 -31.04 -11.09 32.75
N LEU A 324 -31.92 -10.14 32.37
CA LEU A 324 -33.13 -10.48 31.61
C LEU A 324 -32.78 -10.73 30.11
N LYS A 325 -31.79 -10.01 29.56
CA LYS A 325 -31.28 -10.26 28.21
C LYS A 325 -30.68 -11.68 28.12
N GLU A 326 -29.83 -12.02 29.07
CA GLU A 326 -29.19 -13.33 29.14
C GLU A 326 -30.22 -14.44 29.23
N ARG A 327 -31.23 -14.29 30.11
CA ARG A 327 -32.32 -15.26 30.25
C ARG A 327 -33.10 -15.43 28.93
N TYR A 328 -33.52 -14.37 28.26
CA TYR A 328 -34.29 -14.47 27.01
C TYR A 328 -33.46 -15.09 25.87
N ILE A 329 -32.16 -14.80 25.81
CA ILE A 329 -31.25 -15.46 24.86
C ILE A 329 -31.11 -16.94 25.20
N GLU A 330 -31.01 -17.32 26.47
CA GLU A 330 -30.92 -18.70 26.89
C GLU A 330 -32.21 -19.48 26.65
N ASP A 331 -33.38 -18.90 26.92
CA ASP A 331 -34.70 -19.44 26.60
C ASP A 331 -34.85 -19.72 25.10
N PHE A 332 -34.33 -18.85 24.25
CA PHE A 332 -34.30 -19.04 22.80
C PHE A 332 -33.30 -20.13 22.37
N LEU A 333 -32.09 -20.13 22.93
CA LEU A 333 -31.06 -21.14 22.62
C LEU A 333 -31.47 -22.57 23.06
N SER A 334 -32.23 -22.68 24.15
CA SER A 334 -32.75 -23.96 24.63
C SER A 334 -34.00 -24.43 23.88
N GLY A 335 -34.58 -23.57 23.01
CA GLY A 335 -35.84 -23.83 22.31
C GLY A 335 -37.11 -23.63 23.16
N ALA A 336 -36.97 -23.10 24.39
CA ALA A 336 -38.11 -22.78 25.25
C ALA A 336 -38.95 -21.62 24.64
N VAL A 337 -38.32 -20.78 23.86
CA VAL A 337 -38.94 -19.71 23.06
C VAL A 337 -38.65 -19.93 21.58
N ARG A 338 -39.69 -19.86 20.74
CA ARG A 338 -39.62 -20.16 19.32
C ARG A 338 -39.02 -19.03 18.51
N VAL A 339 -39.30 -17.76 18.87
CA VAL A 339 -38.94 -16.60 18.07
C VAL A 339 -38.17 -15.56 18.88
N LEU A 340 -36.99 -15.18 18.37
CA LEU A 340 -36.21 -14.07 18.89
C LEU A 340 -36.38 -12.83 18.01
N VAL A 341 -36.92 -11.74 18.59
CA VAL A 341 -36.97 -10.41 17.96
C VAL A 341 -35.86 -9.55 18.54
N THR A 342 -34.97 -9.02 17.69
CA THR A 342 -33.85 -8.21 18.17
C THR A 342 -33.24 -7.35 17.07
N LYS A 343 -32.23 -6.53 17.39
CA LYS A 343 -31.49 -5.72 16.42
C LYS A 343 -30.16 -6.39 16.06
N PRO A 344 -29.69 -6.26 14.81
CA PRO A 344 -28.35 -6.74 14.42
C PRO A 344 -27.23 -6.19 15.30
N SER A 345 -27.33 -4.94 15.75
CA SER A 345 -26.37 -4.29 16.65
C SER A 345 -26.33 -4.91 18.06
N MET A 346 -27.38 -5.63 18.48
CA MET A 346 -27.46 -6.23 19.82
C MET A 346 -26.99 -7.67 19.83
N CYS A 347 -27.50 -8.49 18.94
CA CYS A 347 -27.25 -9.92 18.89
C CYS A 347 -26.53 -10.38 17.61
N GLY A 348 -26.21 -9.45 16.71
CA GLY A 348 -25.47 -9.73 15.48
C GLY A 348 -23.99 -10.04 15.69
N PHE A 349 -23.45 -9.85 16.90
CA PHE A 349 -22.06 -10.12 17.24
C PHE A 349 -21.97 -11.17 18.36
N GLY A 350 -21.12 -12.18 18.16
CA GLY A 350 -20.70 -13.12 19.19
C GLY A 350 -21.62 -14.32 19.47
N LEU A 351 -22.95 -14.25 19.28
CA LEU A 351 -23.88 -15.32 19.63
C LEU A 351 -24.02 -16.38 18.52
N ASN A 352 -24.35 -17.62 18.89
CA ASN A 352 -24.53 -18.75 17.98
C ASN A 352 -26.00 -19.19 17.94
N PHE A 353 -26.61 -19.12 16.76
CA PHE A 353 -28.04 -19.46 16.57
C PHE A 353 -28.25 -20.53 15.49
N GLN A 354 -27.29 -21.42 15.29
CA GLN A 354 -27.36 -22.51 14.30
C GLN A 354 -28.44 -23.55 14.54
N HIS A 355 -29.10 -23.55 15.71
CA HIS A 355 -30.23 -24.41 16.00
C HIS A 355 -31.51 -23.99 15.24
N VAL A 356 -31.56 -22.76 14.72
CA VAL A 356 -32.58 -22.25 13.81
C VAL A 356 -32.01 -21.98 12.43
N HIS A 357 -32.85 -22.04 11.39
CA HIS A 357 -32.42 -21.84 10.00
C HIS A 357 -33.29 -20.83 9.23
N ASN A 358 -34.25 -20.21 9.91
CA ASN A 358 -35.11 -19.17 9.33
C ASN A 358 -34.83 -17.81 9.96
N MET A 359 -34.69 -16.79 9.16
CA MET A 359 -34.58 -15.41 9.61
C MET A 359 -35.37 -14.45 8.74
N ALA A 360 -35.77 -13.32 9.33
CA ALA A 360 -36.40 -12.23 8.62
C ALA A 360 -35.76 -10.89 9.02
N PHE A 361 -35.42 -10.07 8.05
CA PHE A 361 -35.01 -8.67 8.27
C PHE A 361 -36.20 -7.75 7.96
N VAL A 362 -36.63 -6.99 8.96
CA VAL A 362 -37.68 -5.96 8.80
C VAL A 362 -36.98 -4.61 8.61
N GLY A 363 -36.74 -4.27 7.33
CA GLY A 363 -35.90 -3.16 6.94
C GLY A 363 -34.40 -3.49 7.00
N LEU A 364 -33.59 -2.63 6.38
CA LEU A 364 -32.14 -2.76 6.33
C LEU A 364 -31.44 -1.49 6.76
N SER A 365 -30.35 -1.63 7.50
CA SER A 365 -29.37 -0.58 7.69
C SER A 365 -28.42 -0.51 6.49
N PHE A 366 -27.76 0.64 6.28
CA PHE A 366 -26.70 0.79 5.26
C PHE A 366 -25.43 0.00 5.58
N SER A 367 -25.36 -0.65 6.75
CA SER A 367 -24.19 -1.41 7.18
C SER A 367 -24.22 -2.83 6.63
N PHE A 368 -23.40 -3.08 5.62
CA PHE A 368 -23.14 -4.43 5.13
C PHE A 368 -22.66 -5.36 6.24
N GLU A 369 -21.72 -4.89 7.08
CA GLU A 369 -21.11 -5.68 8.15
C GLU A 369 -22.17 -6.18 9.17
N GLN A 370 -23.11 -5.32 9.60
CA GLN A 370 -24.17 -5.71 10.52
C GLN A 370 -25.05 -6.81 9.93
N ARG A 371 -25.41 -6.70 8.65
CA ARG A 371 -26.19 -7.75 7.98
C ARG A 371 -25.36 -9.03 7.83
N TYR A 372 -24.14 -8.93 7.35
CA TYR A 372 -23.24 -10.07 7.21
C TYR A 372 -23.09 -10.84 8.53
N GLN A 373 -22.79 -10.14 9.62
CA GLN A 373 -22.65 -10.74 10.93
C GLN A 373 -23.96 -11.39 11.43
N ALA A 374 -25.12 -10.73 11.20
CA ALA A 374 -26.41 -11.29 11.59
C ALA A 374 -26.76 -12.59 10.82
N VAL A 375 -26.52 -12.62 9.51
CA VAL A 375 -26.70 -13.83 8.69
C VAL A 375 -25.79 -14.96 9.17
N ARG A 376 -24.53 -14.64 9.49
CA ARG A 376 -23.54 -15.60 9.96
C ARG A 376 -23.78 -16.13 11.39
N ARG A 377 -24.83 -15.66 12.10
CA ARG A 377 -25.28 -16.29 13.37
C ARG A 377 -26.01 -17.61 13.14
N LEU A 378 -26.67 -17.75 11.97
CA LEU A 378 -27.39 -18.95 11.58
C LEU A 378 -26.58 -19.76 10.55
N TRP A 379 -26.06 -19.10 9.53
CA TRP A 379 -25.34 -19.70 8.42
C TRP A 379 -23.86 -19.83 8.73
N ARG A 380 -23.51 -20.83 9.50
CA ARG A 380 -22.16 -21.07 10.02
C ARG A 380 -21.88 -22.55 10.24
N PHE A 381 -20.66 -22.91 10.61
CA PHE A 381 -20.27 -24.26 10.98
C PHE A 381 -21.25 -24.88 11.97
N GLY A 382 -21.66 -26.12 11.69
CA GLY A 382 -22.67 -26.84 12.49
C GLY A 382 -24.13 -26.60 12.09
N GLN A 383 -24.38 -25.77 11.04
CA GLN A 383 -25.71 -25.71 10.40
C GLN A 383 -25.82 -26.80 9.34
N ASP A 384 -26.86 -27.62 9.47
CA ASP A 384 -27.14 -28.78 8.59
C ASP A 384 -28.34 -28.57 7.65
N LYS A 385 -29.10 -27.47 7.83
CA LYS A 385 -30.30 -27.16 7.05
C LYS A 385 -30.06 -25.95 6.13
N GLU A 386 -30.79 -25.91 4.99
CA GLU A 386 -30.87 -24.71 4.15
C GLU A 386 -31.32 -23.51 4.99
N VAL A 387 -30.58 -22.40 4.92
CA VAL A 387 -30.90 -21.19 5.67
C VAL A 387 -31.76 -20.27 4.80
N ASN A 388 -32.96 -19.94 5.30
CA ASN A 388 -33.91 -19.04 4.65
C ASN A 388 -33.74 -17.62 5.22
N ASP A 389 -33.33 -16.70 4.35
CA ASP A 389 -33.11 -15.29 4.65
C ASP A 389 -34.18 -14.44 3.96
N HIS A 390 -35.22 -14.05 4.70
CA HIS A 390 -36.31 -13.21 4.20
C HIS A 390 -36.02 -11.73 4.48
N VAL A 391 -36.12 -10.89 3.46
CA VAL A 391 -35.85 -9.44 3.60
C VAL A 391 -37.10 -8.66 3.22
N VAL A 392 -37.74 -8.03 4.20
CA VAL A 392 -38.98 -7.26 4.03
C VAL A 392 -38.60 -5.77 3.95
N LEU A 393 -38.85 -5.16 2.79
CA LEU A 393 -38.36 -3.85 2.41
C LEU A 393 -39.46 -2.92 1.96
N SER A 394 -39.29 -1.62 2.14
CA SER A 394 -40.00 -0.61 1.38
C SER A 394 -39.36 -0.43 -0.02
N PRO A 395 -40.04 0.22 -1.00
CA PRO A 395 -39.47 0.49 -2.31
C PRO A 395 -38.14 1.25 -2.28
N ALA A 396 -37.98 2.24 -1.39
CA ALA A 396 -36.75 2.99 -1.21
C ALA A 396 -35.62 2.12 -0.63
N GLU A 397 -35.91 1.23 0.31
CA GLU A 397 -34.91 0.30 0.88
C GLU A 397 -34.40 -0.72 -0.12
N ASN A 398 -35.14 -1.00 -1.21
CA ASN A 398 -34.64 -1.89 -2.25
C ASN A 398 -33.35 -1.36 -2.92
N GLN A 399 -33.17 -0.04 -3.00
CA GLN A 399 -31.87 0.53 -3.45
C GLN A 399 -30.76 0.32 -2.42
N VAL A 400 -31.08 0.43 -1.14
CA VAL A 400 -30.16 0.12 -0.04
C VAL A 400 -29.73 -1.35 -0.11
N PHE A 401 -30.71 -2.26 -0.28
CA PHE A 401 -30.45 -3.69 -0.44
C PHE A 401 -29.51 -3.97 -1.62
N ASN A 402 -29.76 -3.39 -2.79
CA ASN A 402 -28.90 -3.57 -3.96
C ASN A 402 -27.48 -3.05 -3.71
N SER A 403 -27.33 -1.98 -2.93
CA SER A 403 -26.01 -1.48 -2.53
C SER A 403 -25.30 -2.45 -1.56
N VAL A 404 -26.03 -3.04 -0.61
CA VAL A 404 -25.52 -4.04 0.33
C VAL A 404 -25.09 -5.30 -0.42
N VAL A 405 -25.91 -5.83 -1.33
CA VAL A 405 -25.59 -7.02 -2.16
C VAL A 405 -24.37 -6.76 -3.04
N ARG A 406 -24.21 -5.56 -3.59
CA ARG A 406 -23.01 -5.20 -4.36
C ARG A 406 -21.76 -5.21 -3.48
N LYS A 407 -21.84 -4.70 -2.25
CA LYS A 407 -20.72 -4.74 -1.29
C LYS A 407 -20.40 -6.18 -0.87
N GLU A 408 -21.42 -7.01 -0.66
CA GLU A 408 -21.25 -8.43 -0.35
C GLU A 408 -20.52 -9.18 -1.48
N ARG A 409 -20.92 -8.96 -2.71
CA ARG A 409 -20.23 -9.54 -3.87
C ARG A 409 -18.78 -9.08 -3.94
N HIS A 410 -18.53 -7.80 -3.77
CA HIS A 410 -17.19 -7.24 -3.75
C HIS A 410 -16.34 -7.83 -2.62
N GLN A 411 -16.91 -8.01 -1.43
CA GLN A 411 -16.24 -8.66 -0.30
C GLN A 411 -15.86 -10.11 -0.63
N VAL A 412 -16.78 -10.89 -1.21
CA VAL A 412 -16.50 -12.28 -1.62
C VAL A 412 -15.41 -12.33 -2.69
N GLU A 413 -15.47 -11.43 -3.69
CA GLU A 413 -14.42 -11.31 -4.71
C GLU A 413 -13.06 -10.98 -4.09
N MET A 414 -13.03 -10.07 -3.13
CA MET A 414 -11.81 -9.70 -2.39
C MET A 414 -11.26 -10.88 -1.58
N GLU A 415 -12.10 -11.58 -0.82
CA GLU A 415 -11.70 -12.76 -0.04
C GLU A 415 -11.15 -13.87 -0.95
N GLN A 416 -11.81 -14.14 -2.08
CA GLN A 416 -11.33 -15.11 -3.06
C GLN A 416 -9.99 -14.70 -3.68
N ALA A 417 -9.82 -13.41 -3.98
CA ALA A 417 -8.57 -12.86 -4.49
C ALA A 417 -7.46 -12.98 -3.42
N MET A 418 -7.76 -12.66 -2.15
CA MET A 418 -6.82 -12.82 -1.04
C MET A 418 -6.36 -14.29 -0.91
N VAL A 419 -7.29 -15.24 -0.83
CA VAL A 419 -6.97 -16.67 -0.73
C VAL A 419 -6.14 -17.11 -1.94
N LYS A 420 -6.57 -16.75 -3.17
CA LYS A 420 -5.87 -17.13 -4.40
C LYS A 420 -4.43 -16.61 -4.44
N HIS A 421 -4.23 -15.35 -4.11
CA HIS A 421 -2.89 -14.73 -4.17
C HIS A 421 -2.00 -15.18 -3.01
N MET A 422 -2.58 -15.39 -1.84
CA MET A 422 -1.81 -15.74 -0.64
C MET A 422 -1.48 -17.23 -0.57
N LYS A 423 -2.30 -18.12 -1.16
CA LYS A 423 -2.13 -19.59 -1.11
C LYS A 423 -0.73 -20.06 -1.49
N ASN A 424 -0.09 -19.44 -2.47
CA ASN A 424 1.24 -19.79 -2.96
C ASN A 424 2.38 -19.32 -2.04
N TYR A 425 2.08 -18.45 -1.07
CA TYR A 425 3.08 -17.85 -0.17
C TYR A 425 3.01 -18.39 1.26
N TYR A 426 1.98 -19.21 1.58
CA TYR A 426 1.92 -19.87 2.87
C TYR A 426 2.90 -21.04 2.91
N ASP A 427 3.97 -20.88 3.66
CA ASP A 427 4.71 -22.00 4.19
C ASP A 427 4.44 -22.13 5.69
N LEU A 428 3.31 -22.75 6.01
CA LEU A 428 2.88 -22.96 7.38
C LEU A 428 3.64 -24.13 8.05
N THR A 429 4.42 -24.91 7.28
CA THR A 429 5.10 -26.12 7.73
C THR A 429 6.57 -25.91 8.00
N SER A 430 7.23 -24.98 7.33
CA SER A 430 8.66 -24.68 7.53
C SER A 430 8.87 -23.39 8.32
N ASN A 431 9.77 -23.46 9.30
CA ASN A 431 10.19 -22.33 10.12
C ASN A 431 11.27 -21.46 9.45
N ARG A 432 11.69 -21.81 8.26
CA ARG A 432 12.69 -21.09 7.47
C ARG A 432 12.28 -21.04 6.00
N ARG A 433 11.92 -19.87 5.51
CA ARG A 433 12.21 -19.51 4.13
C ARG A 433 13.57 -18.84 4.08
N GLU A 434 14.57 -19.55 3.63
CA GLU A 434 15.62 -18.91 2.86
C GLU A 434 14.97 -18.41 1.59
N LEU A 435 14.70 -17.10 1.56
CA LEU A 435 14.36 -16.42 0.32
C LEU A 435 15.62 -16.48 -0.54
N GLU A 436 15.77 -17.56 -1.31
CA GLU A 436 16.64 -17.55 -2.46
C GLU A 436 16.08 -16.50 -3.42
N MET A 437 16.71 -15.35 -3.38
CA MET A 437 16.47 -14.28 -4.33
C MET A 437 17.22 -14.63 -5.61
N ASN A 438 16.57 -15.42 -6.45
CA ASN A 438 17.07 -15.70 -7.79
C ASN A 438 16.69 -14.53 -8.69
N TYR A 439 17.53 -13.46 -8.73
CA TYR A 439 17.56 -12.65 -9.93
C TYR A 439 18.55 -13.30 -10.91
N GLU A 440 18.12 -13.51 -12.15
CA GLU A 440 19.00 -14.01 -13.19
C GLU A 440 19.94 -12.89 -13.62
N SER A 441 21.24 -13.02 -13.34
CA SER A 441 22.24 -12.15 -13.91
C SER A 441 22.38 -12.47 -15.40
N THR A 442 22.04 -11.51 -16.24
CA THR A 442 22.15 -11.62 -17.71
C THR A 442 22.93 -10.42 -18.21
N THR A 443 23.77 -10.64 -19.22
CA THR A 443 24.53 -9.55 -19.84
C THR A 443 24.11 -9.36 -21.28
N TYR A 444 23.71 -8.13 -21.62
CA TYR A 444 23.51 -7.66 -22.98
C TYR A 444 24.75 -6.89 -23.43
N LYS A 445 25.19 -7.05 -24.68
CA LYS A 445 26.39 -6.38 -25.19
C LYS A 445 26.29 -6.08 -26.68
N GLY A 446 26.88 -4.98 -27.10
CA GLY A 446 27.17 -4.62 -28.49
C GLY A 446 28.66 -4.38 -28.69
N ARG A 447 29.01 -3.60 -29.71
CA ARG A 447 30.40 -3.28 -30.04
C ARG A 447 31.06 -2.38 -28.98
N ASP A 448 30.36 -1.30 -28.59
CA ASP A 448 30.87 -0.26 -27.69
C ASP A 448 30.05 -0.12 -26.40
N TRP A 449 29.17 -1.07 -26.12
CA TRP A 449 28.33 -1.02 -24.92
C TRP A 449 28.10 -2.38 -24.27
N LYS A 450 27.81 -2.34 -22.95
CA LYS A 450 27.49 -3.50 -22.16
C LYS A 450 26.47 -3.14 -21.07
N ILE A 451 25.44 -3.97 -20.88
CA ILE A 451 24.44 -3.84 -19.82
C ILE A 451 24.42 -5.12 -19.02
N TYR A 452 24.56 -4.99 -17.71
CA TYR A 452 24.37 -6.06 -16.75
C TYR A 452 22.95 -5.98 -16.17
N LEU A 453 22.19 -7.05 -16.27
CA LEU A 453 20.92 -7.19 -15.56
C LEU A 453 21.21 -7.72 -14.16
N GLY A 454 20.96 -6.92 -13.12
CA GLY A 454 21.23 -7.34 -11.74
C GLY A 454 21.32 -6.17 -10.75
N ASP A 455 21.69 -6.51 -9.51
CA ASP A 455 21.94 -5.54 -8.46
C ASP A 455 23.22 -4.76 -8.71
N CYS A 456 23.14 -3.43 -8.66
CA CYS A 456 24.30 -2.58 -8.99
C CYS A 456 25.50 -2.80 -8.05
N CYS A 457 25.25 -3.08 -6.76
CA CYS A 457 26.35 -3.34 -5.81
C CYS A 457 27.04 -4.67 -6.09
N GLU A 458 26.30 -5.69 -6.54
CA GLU A 458 26.89 -7.00 -6.87
C GLU A 458 27.56 -6.98 -8.25
N GLU A 459 26.90 -6.42 -9.25
CA GLU A 459 27.45 -6.39 -10.62
C GLU A 459 28.67 -5.48 -10.75
N MET A 460 28.76 -4.39 -9.99
CA MET A 460 29.97 -3.54 -9.99
C MET A 460 31.20 -4.28 -9.48
N LYS A 461 31.08 -5.30 -8.62
CA LYS A 461 32.21 -6.10 -8.15
C LYS A 461 32.95 -6.83 -9.28
N GLN A 462 32.28 -7.06 -10.43
CA GLN A 462 32.90 -7.65 -11.62
C GLN A 462 33.75 -6.64 -12.42
N LEU A 463 33.60 -5.33 -12.16
CA LEU A 463 34.37 -4.29 -12.84
C LEU A 463 35.70 -4.08 -12.11
N PRO A 464 36.83 -3.96 -12.86
CA PRO A 464 38.12 -3.66 -12.26
C PRO A 464 38.16 -2.30 -11.56
N ASP A 465 39.03 -2.15 -10.57
CA ASP A 465 39.35 -0.88 -9.98
C ASP A 465 39.88 0.07 -11.06
N ASP A 466 39.56 1.37 -10.91
CA ASP A 466 40.07 2.44 -11.79
C ASP A 466 39.85 2.20 -13.31
N SER A 467 38.74 1.59 -13.67
CA SER A 467 38.41 1.19 -15.05
C SER A 467 37.40 2.09 -15.77
N VAL A 468 36.71 2.94 -15.03
CA VAL A 468 35.65 3.83 -15.55
C VAL A 468 36.16 5.27 -15.61
N HIS A 469 35.97 5.96 -16.74
CA HIS A 469 36.46 7.30 -16.95
C HIS A 469 35.46 8.40 -16.56
N PHE A 470 34.17 8.11 -16.62
CA PHE A 470 33.11 9.05 -16.24
C PHE A 470 31.85 8.30 -15.78
N GLN A 471 31.21 8.82 -14.75
CA GLN A 471 29.97 8.28 -14.23
C GLN A 471 28.89 9.35 -14.32
N ILE A 472 27.72 9.01 -14.87
CA ILE A 472 26.55 9.89 -14.91
C ILE A 472 25.27 9.08 -14.76
N PHE A 473 24.41 9.51 -13.84
CA PHE A 473 23.15 8.82 -13.56
C PHE A 473 22.22 9.67 -12.71
N SER A 474 20.94 9.23 -12.65
CA SER A 474 19.94 9.67 -11.68
C SER A 474 19.71 8.51 -10.69
N PRO A 475 20.00 8.67 -9.39
CA PRO A 475 19.64 7.63 -8.41
C PRO A 475 18.13 7.54 -8.25
N PRO A 476 17.57 6.44 -7.74
CA PRO A 476 16.20 6.40 -7.27
C PRO A 476 15.90 7.54 -6.30
N PHE A 477 14.69 8.12 -6.39
CA PHE A 477 14.31 9.27 -5.54
C PHE A 477 13.79 8.81 -4.18
N SER A 478 14.66 8.19 -3.36
CA SER A 478 14.32 7.65 -2.05
C SER A 478 13.04 6.77 -2.12
N ASN A 479 12.11 6.91 -1.21
CA ASN A 479 10.85 6.18 -1.17
C ASN A 479 9.73 6.81 -2.04
N LEU A 480 10.06 7.72 -2.96
CA LEU A 480 9.06 8.42 -3.75
C LEU A 480 8.46 7.53 -4.85
N TYR A 481 9.27 6.66 -5.45
CA TYR A 481 8.87 5.75 -6.53
C TYR A 481 9.45 4.36 -6.33
N ILE A 482 8.64 3.33 -6.55
CA ILE A 482 9.04 1.94 -6.63
C ILE A 482 9.17 1.60 -8.11
N TYR A 483 10.33 1.12 -8.52
CA TYR A 483 10.62 0.78 -9.91
C TYR A 483 10.45 -0.71 -10.20
N SER A 484 10.63 -1.56 -9.20
CA SER A 484 10.44 -3.01 -9.26
C SER A 484 9.98 -3.57 -7.92
N ASP A 485 9.56 -4.82 -7.90
CA ASP A 485 9.20 -5.57 -6.70
C ASP A 485 10.40 -6.26 -6.02
N MET A 486 11.61 -6.05 -6.55
CA MET A 486 12.81 -6.66 -6.03
C MET A 486 13.29 -5.99 -4.75
N LEU A 487 13.83 -6.79 -3.81
CA LEU A 487 14.40 -6.30 -2.54
C LEU A 487 15.58 -5.34 -2.74
N GLN A 488 16.29 -5.52 -3.86
CA GLN A 488 17.44 -4.71 -4.24
C GLN A 488 17.04 -3.32 -4.78
N ASP A 489 15.76 -3.10 -5.08
CA ASP A 489 15.29 -1.79 -5.51
C ASP A 489 15.32 -0.80 -4.34
N MET A 490 16.22 0.16 -4.41
CA MET A 490 16.37 1.20 -3.39
C MET A 490 15.15 2.10 -3.24
N GLY A 491 14.24 2.13 -4.24
CA GLY A 491 12.93 2.77 -4.14
C GLY A 491 12.01 2.13 -3.08
N ASN A 492 12.34 0.92 -2.59
CA ASN A 492 11.62 0.21 -1.54
C ASN A 492 12.07 0.56 -0.10
N CYS A 493 13.00 1.50 0.08
CA CYS A 493 13.44 1.93 1.41
C CYS A 493 12.33 2.60 2.22
N LYS A 494 12.32 2.39 3.55
CA LYS A 494 11.28 2.94 4.44
C LYS A 494 11.31 4.47 4.54
N ASN A 495 12.51 5.01 4.57
CA ASN A 495 12.79 6.43 4.76
C ASN A 495 14.11 6.81 4.11
N ASP A 496 14.43 8.10 4.15
CA ASP A 496 15.66 8.63 3.57
C ASP A 496 16.91 8.07 4.27
N GLU A 497 16.92 7.86 5.59
CA GLU A 497 18.05 7.31 6.33
C GLU A 497 18.43 5.91 5.83
N GLU A 498 17.43 5.06 5.63
CA GLU A 498 17.65 3.72 5.08
C GLU A 498 18.11 3.78 3.62
N PHE A 499 17.48 4.66 2.82
CA PHE A 499 17.90 4.90 1.43
C PHE A 499 19.38 5.31 1.36
N PHE A 500 19.81 6.31 2.12
CA PHE A 500 21.18 6.77 2.12
C PHE A 500 22.16 5.75 2.68
N THR A 501 21.74 4.89 3.61
CA THR A 501 22.53 3.76 4.08
C THR A 501 22.78 2.76 2.94
N HIS A 502 21.75 2.37 2.20
CA HIS A 502 21.87 1.45 1.07
C HIS A 502 22.64 2.10 -0.09
N PHE A 503 22.35 3.34 -0.42
CA PHE A 503 23.05 4.08 -1.47
C PHE A 503 24.54 4.25 -1.17
N GLY A 504 24.92 4.30 0.11
CA GLY A 504 26.32 4.33 0.54
C GLY A 504 27.13 3.13 0.07
N PHE A 505 26.54 1.93 -0.05
CA PHE A 505 27.24 0.77 -0.61
C PHE A 505 27.51 0.96 -2.11
N THR A 506 26.55 1.48 -2.86
CA THR A 506 26.73 1.84 -4.27
C THR A 506 27.82 2.90 -4.44
N VAL A 507 27.83 3.95 -3.61
CA VAL A 507 28.80 5.04 -3.68
C VAL A 507 30.25 4.55 -3.44
N LYS A 508 30.45 3.57 -2.55
CA LYS A 508 31.76 2.93 -2.35
C LYS A 508 32.27 2.25 -3.61
N GLU A 509 31.42 1.48 -4.28
CA GLU A 509 31.78 0.80 -5.52
C GLU A 509 32.02 1.82 -6.66
N LEU A 510 31.18 2.86 -6.76
CA LEU A 510 31.41 3.96 -7.70
C LEU A 510 32.79 4.61 -7.51
N TYR A 511 33.21 4.83 -6.25
CA TYR A 511 34.53 5.36 -5.94
C TYR A 511 35.63 4.37 -6.35
N ARG A 512 35.45 3.08 -6.10
CA ARG A 512 36.44 2.05 -6.43
C ARG A 512 36.70 1.99 -7.94
N ILE A 513 35.66 1.91 -8.76
CA ILE A 513 35.80 1.71 -10.21
C ILE A 513 36.20 2.98 -11.00
N LEU A 514 36.00 4.17 -10.43
CA LEU A 514 36.31 5.43 -11.11
C LEU A 514 37.82 5.66 -11.13
N VAL A 515 38.36 6.04 -12.30
CA VAL A 515 39.76 6.42 -12.48
C VAL A 515 40.09 7.66 -11.63
N PRO A 516 41.20 7.68 -10.87
CA PRO A 516 41.66 8.85 -10.13
C PRO A 516 41.72 10.11 -11.02
N GLY A 517 41.21 11.23 -10.51
CA GLY A 517 41.14 12.49 -11.27
C GLY A 517 39.89 12.67 -12.12
N ARG A 518 39.15 11.61 -12.34
CA ARG A 518 37.93 11.63 -13.13
C ARG A 518 36.70 11.96 -12.26
N LEU A 519 35.57 12.16 -12.93
CA LEU A 519 34.36 12.75 -12.36
C LEU A 519 33.17 11.77 -12.34
N CYS A 520 32.36 11.95 -11.31
CA CYS A 520 31.05 11.34 -11.17
C CYS A 520 29.98 12.43 -11.11
N ALA A 521 28.98 12.39 -11.97
CA ALA A 521 27.89 13.35 -12.06
C ALA A 521 26.56 12.71 -11.67
N VAL A 522 25.91 13.26 -10.66
CA VAL A 522 24.65 12.75 -10.09
C VAL A 522 23.54 13.76 -10.32
N HIS A 523 22.52 13.35 -11.08
CA HIS A 523 21.34 14.17 -11.31
C HIS A 523 20.33 13.96 -10.16
N CYS A 524 19.89 15.05 -9.57
CA CYS A 524 18.94 15.01 -8.45
C CYS A 524 18.11 16.30 -8.36
N LYS A 525 17.19 16.35 -7.40
CA LYS A 525 16.41 17.54 -7.07
C LYS A 525 15.95 17.48 -5.61
N ASP A 526 15.49 18.61 -5.08
CA ASP A 526 14.77 18.65 -3.80
C ASP A 526 13.45 17.89 -3.89
N LEU A 527 13.06 17.22 -2.81
CA LEU A 527 11.77 16.55 -2.71
C LEU A 527 10.80 17.37 -1.87
N VAL A 528 9.52 17.30 -2.26
CA VAL A 528 8.45 18.05 -1.58
C VAL A 528 7.84 17.17 -0.49
N ASP A 529 7.73 17.72 0.73
CA ASP A 529 6.94 17.16 1.81
C ASP A 529 5.49 17.61 1.71
N TYR A 530 4.57 16.66 1.83
CA TYR A 530 3.14 16.92 1.79
C TYR A 530 2.53 16.72 3.17
N LYS A 531 1.78 17.72 3.67
CA LYS A 531 1.13 17.65 4.98
C LYS A 531 0.32 16.38 5.22
N SER A 532 -0.30 15.85 4.18
CA SER A 532 -1.10 14.61 4.25
C SER A 532 -0.27 13.35 4.44
N ARG A 533 1.00 13.35 4.01
CA ARG A 533 1.92 12.20 4.08
C ARG A 533 2.94 12.38 5.21
N ASP A 534 3.53 13.59 5.32
CA ASP A 534 4.72 13.86 6.12
C ASP A 534 4.40 14.65 7.41
N GLY A 535 3.11 15.05 7.59
CA GLY A 535 2.64 15.79 8.76
C GLY A 535 2.75 17.32 8.61
N GLU A 536 3.75 17.80 7.88
CA GLU A 536 4.00 19.20 7.55
C GLU A 536 4.34 19.39 6.07
N SER A 537 4.37 20.62 5.59
CA SER A 537 4.74 20.94 4.21
C SER A 537 6.10 21.61 4.17
N GLY A 538 6.99 21.12 3.32
CA GLY A 538 8.34 21.66 3.20
C GLY A 538 9.09 21.10 2.00
N LEU A 539 10.41 21.22 2.05
CA LEU A 539 11.33 20.62 1.10
C LEU A 539 12.38 19.80 1.85
N ARG A 540 12.73 18.64 1.29
CA ARG A 540 13.86 17.81 1.73
C ARG A 540 15.07 18.10 0.85
N ASP A 541 16.18 18.46 1.49
CA ASP A 541 17.47 18.77 0.84
C ASP A 541 18.20 17.48 0.43
N ILE A 542 17.65 16.78 -0.55
CA ILE A 542 18.29 15.57 -1.13
C ILE A 542 19.65 15.88 -1.75
N PRO A 543 19.85 16.99 -2.48
CA PRO A 543 21.18 17.36 -2.99
C PRO A 543 22.25 17.47 -1.90
N GLY A 544 21.90 18.09 -0.76
CA GLY A 544 22.82 18.21 0.37
C GLY A 544 23.17 16.86 1.00
N ASP A 545 22.19 15.96 1.13
CA ASP A 545 22.42 14.61 1.65
C ASP A 545 23.31 13.78 0.71
N ILE A 546 23.10 13.86 -0.60
CA ILE A 546 23.99 13.23 -1.58
C ILE A 546 25.42 13.77 -1.47
N ILE A 547 25.61 15.08 -1.35
CA ILE A 547 26.93 15.69 -1.20
C ILE A 547 27.63 15.12 0.04
N ARG A 548 26.96 15.08 1.20
CA ARG A 548 27.50 14.55 2.45
C ARG A 548 27.86 13.06 2.33
N LEU A 549 27.00 12.27 1.67
CA LEU A 549 27.23 10.85 1.46
C LEU A 549 28.48 10.59 0.58
N PHE A 550 28.60 11.32 -0.53
CA PHE A 550 29.75 11.17 -1.45
C PHE A 550 31.06 11.57 -0.76
N GLU A 551 31.08 12.69 -0.04
CA GLU A 551 32.27 13.13 0.70
C GLU A 551 32.66 12.13 1.80
N ALA A 552 31.69 11.55 2.52
CA ALA A 552 31.92 10.49 3.51
C ALA A 552 32.54 9.21 2.90
N ASN A 553 32.35 8.97 1.59
CA ASN A 553 32.89 7.83 0.86
C ASN A 553 34.16 8.17 0.03
N GLY A 554 34.78 9.31 0.29
CA GLY A 554 36.09 9.67 -0.25
C GLY A 554 36.08 10.53 -1.52
N PHE A 555 34.94 10.81 -2.09
CA PHE A 555 34.82 11.78 -3.18
C PHE A 555 35.06 13.20 -2.68
N LYS A 556 35.48 14.08 -3.60
CA LYS A 556 35.54 15.52 -3.36
C LYS A 556 34.44 16.21 -4.15
N TYR A 557 33.60 16.97 -3.47
CA TYR A 557 32.61 17.80 -4.13
C TYR A 557 33.30 18.81 -5.07
N HIS A 558 32.94 18.76 -6.36
CA HIS A 558 33.62 19.53 -7.41
C HIS A 558 32.80 20.75 -7.83
N SER A 559 31.56 20.54 -8.24
CA SER A 559 30.68 21.61 -8.71
C SER A 559 29.22 21.18 -8.74
N ARG A 560 28.33 22.15 -8.95
CA ARG A 560 26.91 21.93 -9.16
C ARG A 560 26.41 22.75 -10.33
N VAL A 561 25.66 22.11 -11.23
CA VAL A 561 24.91 22.79 -12.29
C VAL A 561 23.44 22.81 -11.91
N THR A 562 22.81 23.97 -12.03
CA THR A 562 21.36 24.13 -11.88
C THR A 562 20.69 24.02 -13.25
N ILE A 563 19.78 23.07 -13.42
CA ILE A 563 19.00 22.87 -14.64
C ILE A 563 17.67 23.57 -14.46
N TRP A 564 17.44 24.60 -15.22
CA TRP A 564 16.21 25.39 -15.16
C TRP A 564 14.98 24.58 -15.58
N LYS A 565 13.88 24.75 -14.88
CA LYS A 565 12.56 24.17 -15.19
C LYS A 565 11.53 25.29 -15.32
N ASP A 566 10.62 25.16 -16.31
CA ASP A 566 9.50 26.08 -16.43
C ASP A 566 8.52 25.89 -15.26
N PRO A 567 8.29 26.92 -14.43
CA PRO A 567 7.41 26.81 -13.27
C PRO A 567 5.94 26.56 -13.63
N VAL A 568 5.49 26.95 -14.82
CA VAL A 568 4.13 26.68 -15.30
C VAL A 568 3.95 25.19 -15.61
N ILE A 569 4.92 24.59 -16.31
CA ILE A 569 4.92 23.17 -16.62
C ILE A 569 5.03 22.34 -15.31
N GLU A 570 5.88 22.78 -14.40
CA GLU A 570 6.00 22.12 -13.09
C GLU A 570 4.69 22.19 -12.30
N MET A 571 4.03 23.33 -12.26
CA MET A 571 2.74 23.52 -11.60
C MET A 571 1.68 22.60 -12.18
N GLN A 572 1.59 22.50 -13.51
CA GLN A 572 0.63 21.63 -14.20
C GLN A 572 0.88 20.15 -13.86
N ARG A 573 2.14 19.74 -13.76
CA ARG A 573 2.55 18.37 -13.48
C ARG A 573 2.37 18.00 -12.00
N THR A 574 2.75 18.88 -11.08
CA THR A 574 2.75 18.62 -9.63
C THR A 574 1.48 19.07 -8.94
N LYS A 575 0.65 19.90 -9.59
CA LYS A 575 -0.53 20.59 -9.01
C LYS A 575 -0.20 21.35 -7.72
N ALA A 576 1.03 21.84 -7.61
CA ALA A 576 1.53 22.54 -6.43
C ALA A 576 0.86 23.90 -6.28
N GLN A 577 0.04 24.08 -5.25
CA GLN A 577 -0.73 25.32 -5.02
C GLN A 577 0.19 26.55 -4.83
N GLY A 578 1.37 26.38 -4.22
CA GLY A 578 2.35 27.44 -4.04
C GLY A 578 2.92 28.02 -5.35
N LEU A 579 2.81 27.30 -6.48
CA LEU A 579 3.22 27.76 -7.81
C LEU A 579 2.09 28.44 -8.58
N LEU A 580 0.87 28.50 -8.07
CA LEU A 580 -0.25 29.18 -8.72
C LEU A 580 -0.05 30.70 -8.66
N HIS A 581 -0.10 31.40 -9.81
CA HIS A 581 -0.08 32.86 -9.85
C HIS A 581 -1.16 33.49 -8.96
N ALA A 582 -2.33 32.86 -8.87
CA ALA A 582 -3.42 33.30 -7.99
C ALA A 582 -3.06 33.29 -6.49
N GLN A 583 -2.05 32.51 -6.08
CA GLN A 583 -1.61 32.44 -4.68
C GLN A 583 -1.03 33.76 -4.19
N ILE A 584 -0.40 34.56 -5.08
CA ILE A 584 0.11 35.90 -4.77
C ILE A 584 -1.00 36.80 -4.20
N LYS A 585 -2.23 36.65 -4.71
CA LYS A 585 -3.39 37.43 -4.26
C LYS A 585 -4.04 36.90 -2.98
N ARG A 586 -3.94 35.60 -2.74
CA ARG A 586 -4.57 34.92 -1.58
C ARG A 586 -3.70 35.02 -0.34
N ASP A 587 -2.46 34.60 -0.49
CA ASP A 587 -1.45 34.62 0.55
C ASP A 587 -0.07 34.48 -0.09
N SER A 588 0.64 35.60 -0.23
CA SER A 588 1.96 35.63 -0.89
C SER A 588 3.03 34.86 -0.11
N SER A 589 2.86 34.70 1.22
CA SER A 589 3.79 33.93 2.05
C SER A 589 3.79 32.44 1.73
N MET A 590 2.71 31.93 1.14
CA MET A 590 2.57 30.56 0.66
C MET A 590 3.09 30.35 -0.78
N SER A 591 3.50 31.42 -1.45
CA SER A 591 4.09 31.33 -2.79
C SER A 591 5.52 30.80 -2.68
N ARG A 592 5.87 29.84 -3.58
CA ARG A 592 7.23 29.34 -3.68
C ARG A 592 7.74 29.36 -5.13
N ASN A 593 9.04 29.30 -5.29
CA ASN A 593 9.67 29.14 -6.60
C ASN A 593 9.46 27.74 -7.16
N GLY A 594 9.58 27.59 -8.48
CA GLY A 594 9.72 26.30 -9.12
C GLY A 594 11.01 25.60 -8.65
N LEU A 595 10.99 24.29 -8.60
CA LEU A 595 12.15 23.49 -8.22
C LEU A 595 12.99 23.18 -9.47
N PRO A 596 14.27 23.59 -9.48
CA PRO A 596 15.19 23.16 -10.54
C PRO A 596 15.58 21.69 -10.32
N ASP A 597 16.17 21.07 -11.34
CA ASP A 597 16.99 19.90 -11.14
C ASP A 597 18.46 20.32 -10.96
N TYR A 598 19.23 19.45 -10.35
CA TYR A 598 20.67 19.68 -10.13
C TYR A 598 21.49 18.55 -10.74
N LEU A 599 22.64 18.90 -11.31
CA LEU A 599 23.70 17.95 -11.64
C LEU A 599 24.86 18.20 -10.67
N LEU A 600 25.00 17.33 -9.66
CA LEU A 600 26.07 17.38 -8.68
C LEU A 600 27.28 16.66 -9.24
N VAL A 601 28.44 17.28 -9.19
CA VAL A 601 29.67 16.71 -9.74
C VAL A 601 30.69 16.46 -8.63
N PHE A 602 31.24 15.27 -8.62
CA PHE A 602 32.21 14.79 -7.64
C PHE A 602 33.48 14.33 -8.33
N ARG A 603 34.61 14.43 -7.66
CA ARG A 603 35.92 14.03 -8.16
C ARG A 603 36.55 12.98 -7.27
N LYS A 604 37.11 11.91 -7.85
CA LYS A 604 38.02 11.00 -7.16
C LYS A 604 39.38 11.62 -7.12
N TRP A 605 39.86 11.92 -5.91
CA TRP A 605 41.21 12.46 -5.71
C TRP A 605 42.23 11.34 -5.45
N PRO A 606 43.44 11.35 -6.03
CA PRO A 606 44.47 10.36 -5.73
C PRO A 606 44.83 10.37 -4.24
N LYS A 607 44.92 9.19 -3.61
CA LYS A 607 45.19 9.07 -2.18
C LYS A 607 46.65 9.33 -1.79
N ASP A 608 47.60 9.19 -2.72
CA ASP A 608 48.99 9.04 -2.39
C ASP A 608 49.77 10.34 -2.28
N GLY A 609 49.12 11.49 -2.17
CA GLY A 609 49.85 12.76 -2.14
C GLY A 609 50.87 12.92 -3.29
N ALA A 610 50.78 12.01 -4.26
CA ALA A 610 51.65 12.02 -5.42
C ALA A 610 51.54 13.35 -6.12
N THR A 611 52.65 13.94 -6.36
CA THR A 611 52.82 15.22 -7.04
C THR A 611 52.30 15.24 -8.48
N SER A 612 51.99 14.08 -9.04
CA SER A 612 51.22 13.96 -10.28
C SER A 612 49.76 14.16 -9.97
N GLY A 613 49.22 15.30 -10.29
CA GLY A 613 47.81 15.57 -10.22
C GLY A 613 46.96 14.49 -10.91
N PRO A 614 45.65 14.54 -10.77
CA PRO A 614 44.72 13.57 -11.36
C PRO A 614 44.99 13.37 -12.84
N VAL A 615 44.79 12.15 -13.34
CA VAL A 615 44.99 11.82 -14.75
C VAL A 615 44.17 12.84 -15.60
N PRO A 616 44.82 13.70 -16.38
CA PRO A 616 44.13 14.75 -17.08
C PRO A 616 43.34 14.19 -18.26
N VAL A 617 42.27 14.87 -18.58
CA VAL A 617 41.60 14.69 -19.87
C VAL A 617 42.31 15.48 -20.91
N HIS A 618 43.19 14.82 -21.67
CA HIS A 618 43.94 15.50 -22.73
C HIS A 618 43.10 15.71 -23.95
N ARG A 619 43.07 16.96 -24.42
CA ARG A 619 42.46 17.35 -25.69
C ARG A 619 43.53 18.11 -26.50
N PRO A 620 44.42 17.38 -27.19
CA PRO A 620 45.56 18.00 -27.89
C PRO A 620 45.10 18.99 -28.95
N GLU A 621 43.91 18.85 -29.51
CA GLU A 621 43.33 19.71 -30.52
C GLU A 621 42.63 20.94 -29.93
N GLY A 622 42.60 21.08 -28.61
CA GLY A 622 42.05 22.24 -27.92
C GLY A 622 40.59 22.49 -28.22
N PHE A 623 40.25 23.75 -28.43
CA PHE A 623 38.88 24.18 -28.69
C PHE A 623 38.30 23.76 -30.05
N LYS A 624 39.10 23.30 -31.01
CA LYS A 624 38.57 22.72 -32.24
C LYS A 624 37.58 21.61 -32.01
N TYR A 625 37.76 20.86 -30.92
CA TYR A 625 36.84 19.84 -30.51
C TYR A 625 35.45 20.37 -30.18
N TYR A 626 35.30 21.58 -29.69
CA TYR A 626 34.03 22.25 -29.44
C TYR A 626 33.47 23.03 -30.62
N CYS A 627 34.33 23.36 -31.56
CA CYS A 627 33.97 24.06 -32.80
C CYS A 627 33.57 23.10 -33.91
N GLY A 628 33.81 21.79 -33.69
CA GLY A 628 33.84 20.84 -34.77
C GLY A 628 32.51 20.60 -35.44
N GLU A 629 32.65 20.19 -36.66
CA GLU A 629 31.62 19.60 -37.49
C GLU A 629 30.99 18.37 -36.84
N GLU A 630 31.62 17.80 -35.81
CA GLU A 630 31.28 16.59 -35.08
C GLU A 630 30.25 16.83 -33.96
N PHE A 631 29.91 18.08 -33.63
CA PHE A 631 28.97 18.38 -32.56
C PHE A 631 27.59 18.76 -33.04
N PRO A 632 26.52 18.07 -32.63
CA PRO A 632 25.16 18.55 -32.82
C PRO A 632 24.84 19.68 -31.84
N VAL A 633 25.71 20.65 -31.72
CA VAL A 633 25.42 21.89 -31.01
C VAL A 633 24.51 22.69 -31.92
N GLY A 634 23.27 22.91 -31.46
CA GLY A 634 22.36 23.80 -32.15
C GLY A 634 22.95 25.18 -32.36
N GLU A 635 22.22 26.09 -32.96
CA GLU A 635 22.68 27.46 -33.19
C GLU A 635 23.18 28.09 -31.88
N VAL A 636 24.39 28.68 -31.93
CA VAL A 636 25.02 29.39 -30.82
C VAL A 636 24.83 30.87 -31.01
N TYR A 637 24.40 31.55 -29.97
CA TYR A 637 24.19 32.98 -29.96
C TYR A 637 25.02 33.64 -28.86
N THR A 638 25.50 34.83 -29.11
CA THR A 638 26.08 35.74 -28.10
C THR A 638 25.22 36.99 -27.98
N THR A 639 25.45 37.75 -26.94
CA THR A 639 24.84 39.08 -26.78
C THR A 639 25.85 40.15 -27.18
N LYS A 640 25.37 41.11 -27.99
CA LYS A 640 26.15 42.29 -28.37
C LYS A 640 25.32 43.54 -28.10
N GLN A 641 25.93 44.56 -27.53
CA GLN A 641 25.28 45.88 -27.45
C GLN A 641 25.43 46.60 -28.77
N ASN A 642 24.32 47.08 -29.29
CA ASN A 642 24.32 47.95 -30.47
C ASN A 642 24.72 49.38 -30.07
N GLU A 643 24.85 50.28 -31.06
CA GLU A 643 25.23 51.70 -30.87
C GLU A 643 24.30 52.49 -29.94
N ARG A 644 23.08 51.96 -29.68
CA ARG A 644 22.07 52.56 -28.80
C ARG A 644 22.09 51.93 -27.38
N GLY A 645 23.09 51.07 -27.09
CA GLY A 645 23.19 50.39 -25.80
C GLY A 645 22.17 49.25 -25.58
N ILE A 646 21.42 48.87 -26.63
CA ILE A 646 20.44 47.76 -26.55
C ILE A 646 21.20 46.46 -26.77
N THR A 647 20.94 45.47 -25.89
CA THR A 647 21.51 44.12 -25.99
C THR A 647 20.74 43.32 -27.04
N GLU A 648 21.42 42.89 -28.07
CA GLU A 648 20.89 42.08 -29.17
C GLU A 648 21.52 40.68 -29.14
N LEU A 649 20.75 39.65 -29.52
CA LEU A 649 21.23 38.29 -29.73
C LEU A 649 21.82 38.20 -31.17
N VAL A 650 23.11 37.86 -31.25
CA VAL A 650 23.82 37.69 -32.51
C VAL A 650 24.21 36.23 -32.69
N ARG A 651 23.82 35.63 -33.82
CA ARG A 651 24.21 34.27 -34.17
C ARG A 651 25.71 34.21 -34.48
N ILE A 652 26.37 33.20 -33.92
CA ILE A 652 27.78 32.91 -34.19
C ILE A 652 27.84 31.80 -35.24
N PRO A 653 28.48 32.02 -36.41
CA PRO A 653 28.65 30.96 -37.40
C PRO A 653 29.54 29.83 -36.88
N LYS A 654 29.23 28.59 -37.27
CA LYS A 654 30.14 27.45 -37.09
C LYS A 654 31.45 27.73 -37.85
N GLY A 655 32.59 27.48 -37.21
CA GLY A 655 33.91 27.75 -37.80
C GLY A 655 34.47 29.13 -37.50
N ASP A 656 33.74 30.02 -36.80
CA ASP A 656 34.27 31.24 -36.24
C ASP A 656 35.30 30.89 -35.13
N ASP A 657 36.42 31.62 -35.07
CA ASP A 657 37.47 31.40 -34.06
C ASP A 657 36.95 31.51 -32.62
N ILE A 658 35.91 32.29 -32.39
CA ILE A 658 35.30 32.48 -31.09
C ILE A 658 34.16 31.49 -30.80
N PHE A 659 33.75 30.69 -31.78
CA PHE A 659 32.62 29.75 -31.63
C PHE A 659 32.84 28.76 -30.47
N SER A 660 34.02 28.17 -30.40
CA SER A 660 34.38 27.24 -29.32
C SER A 660 34.34 27.88 -27.94
N ILE A 661 34.74 29.15 -27.82
CA ILE A 661 34.70 29.91 -26.57
C ILE A 661 33.26 30.10 -26.12
N HIS A 662 32.35 30.44 -27.05
CA HIS A 662 30.93 30.61 -26.73
C HIS A 662 30.23 29.28 -26.36
N VAL A 663 30.59 28.18 -27.03
CA VAL A 663 30.12 26.85 -26.67
C VAL A 663 30.58 26.49 -25.25
N TRP A 664 31.87 26.73 -24.98
CA TRP A 664 32.43 26.49 -23.64
C TRP A 664 31.75 27.37 -22.59
N GLN A 665 31.54 28.64 -22.79
CA GLN A 665 30.86 29.54 -21.86
C GLN A 665 29.45 29.05 -21.53
N ARG A 666 28.73 28.57 -22.54
CA ARG A 666 27.37 28.01 -22.36
C ARG A 666 27.39 26.71 -21.54
N TYR A 667 28.34 25.82 -21.80
CA TYR A 667 28.48 24.55 -21.14
C TYR A 667 29.01 24.67 -19.71
N ALA A 668 29.97 25.56 -19.50
CA ALA A 668 30.56 25.84 -18.19
C ALA A 668 29.66 26.75 -17.30
N SER A 669 28.54 27.23 -17.82
CA SER A 669 27.59 28.03 -17.03
C SER A 669 27.06 27.24 -15.80
N PRO A 670 26.97 27.87 -14.63
CA PRO A 670 26.40 27.23 -13.45
C PRO A 670 24.88 27.01 -13.56
N VAL A 671 24.22 27.61 -14.56
CA VAL A 671 22.80 27.45 -14.85
C VAL A 671 22.62 27.08 -16.31
N TRP A 672 22.04 25.92 -16.55
CA TRP A 672 21.64 25.45 -17.86
C TRP A 672 20.14 25.74 -18.08
N PHE A 673 19.83 26.80 -18.80
CA PHE A 673 18.46 27.27 -19.02
C PHE A 673 17.88 26.81 -20.37
N ASP A 674 18.69 26.19 -21.22
CA ASP A 674 18.39 25.85 -22.61
C ASP A 674 18.25 24.33 -22.84
N ILE A 675 18.07 23.56 -21.78
CA ILE A 675 17.83 22.11 -21.84
C ILE A 675 16.43 21.82 -22.35
N ARG A 676 16.33 21.06 -23.43
CA ARG A 676 15.05 20.60 -23.99
C ARG A 676 14.47 19.52 -23.11
N GLN A 677 13.39 19.83 -22.37
CA GLN A 677 12.77 18.95 -21.40
C GLN A 677 12.11 17.69 -22.02
N THR A 678 11.81 17.74 -23.31
CA THR A 678 11.18 16.66 -24.10
C THR A 678 12.18 15.78 -24.82
N GLU A 679 13.47 16.15 -24.84
CA GLU A 679 14.53 15.38 -25.48
C GLU A 679 14.97 14.22 -24.58
N VAL A 680 14.20 13.14 -24.61
CA VAL A 680 14.38 11.93 -23.83
C VAL A 680 14.11 10.70 -24.68
N LEU A 681 14.68 9.55 -24.32
CA LEU A 681 14.31 8.29 -24.95
C LEU A 681 12.83 7.95 -24.68
N ASN A 682 12.20 7.25 -25.61
CA ASN A 682 10.79 6.88 -25.49
C ASN A 682 10.58 5.83 -24.38
N CYS A 683 10.35 6.30 -23.16
CA CYS A 683 10.13 5.46 -22.00
C CYS A 683 8.76 4.73 -21.97
N ARG A 684 7.81 5.13 -22.82
CA ARG A 684 6.47 4.52 -22.80
C ARG A 684 6.47 3.07 -23.27
N VAL A 685 7.44 2.69 -24.09
CA VAL A 685 7.57 1.33 -24.62
C VAL A 685 8.05 0.31 -23.59
N ALA A 686 8.75 0.76 -22.55
CA ALA A 686 9.34 -0.10 -21.54
C ALA A 686 8.44 -0.33 -20.31
N ARG A 687 7.22 0.19 -20.34
CA ARG A 687 6.26 0.04 -19.24
C ARG A 687 5.60 -1.32 -19.29
N ASP A 688 5.66 -2.06 -18.19
CA ASP A 688 4.94 -3.32 -18.04
C ASP A 688 3.46 -3.09 -17.73
N ASP A 689 3.10 -1.93 -17.12
CA ASP A 689 1.73 -1.56 -16.79
C ASP A 689 1.45 -0.08 -17.11
N LYS A 690 0.18 0.25 -17.37
CA LYS A 690 -0.30 1.64 -17.55
C LYS A 690 -0.07 2.54 -16.34
N ASP A 691 0.11 1.95 -15.17
CA ASP A 691 0.33 2.65 -13.90
C ASP A 691 1.79 3.05 -13.65
N GLU A 692 2.74 2.52 -14.42
CA GLU A 692 4.13 2.96 -14.41
C GLU A 692 4.28 4.35 -15.07
N LYS A 693 3.80 5.37 -14.38
CA LYS A 693 3.84 6.76 -14.89
C LYS A 693 5.17 7.48 -14.61
N HIS A 694 6.07 6.86 -13.85
CA HIS A 694 7.20 7.55 -13.21
C HIS A 694 8.56 7.32 -13.85
N ILE A 695 8.63 6.65 -14.99
CA ILE A 695 9.85 6.60 -15.77
C ILE A 695 10.10 8.01 -16.34
N CYS A 696 11.05 8.71 -15.75
CA CYS A 696 11.53 9.99 -16.24
C CYS A 696 13.01 9.83 -16.60
N PRO A 697 13.33 9.44 -17.84
CA PRO A 697 14.71 9.37 -18.30
C PRO A 697 15.36 10.75 -18.16
N LEU A 698 16.65 10.77 -17.86
CA LEU A 698 17.43 12.00 -17.88
C LEU A 698 17.45 12.57 -19.31
N GLN A 699 17.34 13.90 -19.44
CA GLN A 699 17.34 14.55 -20.73
C GLN A 699 18.67 14.31 -21.46
N LEU A 700 18.60 13.93 -22.72
CA LEU A 700 19.78 13.65 -23.55
C LEU A 700 20.68 14.88 -23.67
N ASP A 701 20.12 16.09 -23.67
CA ASP A 701 20.91 17.34 -23.71
C ASP A 701 21.81 17.51 -22.47
N VAL A 702 21.34 17.10 -21.28
CA VAL A 702 22.12 17.13 -20.04
C VAL A 702 23.27 16.12 -20.12
N ILE A 703 22.96 14.90 -20.58
CA ILE A 703 23.94 13.82 -20.68
C ILE A 703 25.00 14.16 -21.72
N ARG A 704 24.61 14.56 -22.93
CA ARG A 704 25.53 14.93 -24.00
C ARG A 704 26.46 16.04 -23.57
N ARG A 705 25.94 17.10 -22.94
CA ARG A 705 26.72 18.21 -22.43
C ARG A 705 27.74 17.80 -21.39
N ALA A 706 27.34 16.94 -20.44
CA ALA A 706 28.24 16.38 -19.41
C ALA A 706 29.36 15.54 -20.04
N ILE A 707 29.01 14.64 -20.98
CA ILE A 707 29.97 13.81 -21.71
C ILE A 707 30.97 14.68 -22.49
N HIS A 708 30.51 15.70 -23.17
CA HIS A 708 31.39 16.62 -23.90
C HIS A 708 32.35 17.36 -22.98
N LEU A 709 31.89 17.85 -21.83
CA LEU A 709 32.75 18.60 -20.90
C LEU A 709 33.83 17.74 -20.29
N TRP A 710 33.50 16.47 -19.94
CA TRP A 710 34.32 15.70 -19.00
C TRP A 710 34.92 14.41 -19.57
N THR A 711 34.71 14.09 -20.84
CA THR A 711 35.26 12.89 -21.49
C THR A 711 35.84 13.20 -22.87
N ILE A 712 36.63 12.25 -23.36
CA ILE A 712 37.13 12.21 -24.74
C ILE A 712 36.62 10.96 -25.46
N PRO A 713 36.60 10.90 -26.82
CA PRO A 713 36.27 9.67 -27.54
C PRO A 713 37.10 8.47 -27.07
N GLY A 714 36.43 7.33 -26.94
CA GLY A 714 37.02 6.09 -26.40
C GLY A 714 37.02 5.95 -24.88
N ASP A 715 36.73 7.00 -24.11
CA ASP A 715 36.51 6.91 -22.67
C ASP A 715 35.29 6.01 -22.34
N THR A 716 35.34 5.35 -21.17
CA THR A 716 34.22 4.54 -20.69
C THR A 716 33.31 5.36 -19.78
N VAL A 717 32.03 5.47 -20.16
CA VAL A 717 30.95 6.09 -19.39
C VAL A 717 30.15 5.00 -18.69
N PHE A 718 29.77 5.25 -17.43
CA PHE A 718 29.10 4.27 -16.59
C PHE A 718 27.85 4.83 -15.91
N SER A 719 26.77 4.01 -15.85
CA SER A 719 25.58 4.27 -15.06
C SER A 719 25.19 3.06 -14.21
N PRO A 720 25.11 3.17 -12.86
CA PRO A 720 24.65 2.08 -11.98
C PRO A 720 23.14 1.87 -12.02
N PHE A 721 22.39 2.82 -12.59
CA PHE A 721 20.93 2.83 -12.73
C PHE A 721 20.58 3.19 -14.17
N ALA A 722 20.87 2.27 -15.10
CA ALA A 722 20.83 2.56 -16.53
C ALA A 722 19.40 2.84 -17.07
N GLY A 723 18.37 2.35 -16.38
CA GLY A 723 16.99 2.48 -16.84
C GLY A 723 16.83 1.95 -18.27
N ILE A 724 16.25 2.78 -19.14
CA ILE A 724 16.12 2.47 -20.58
C ILE A 724 17.37 2.86 -21.40
N GLY A 725 18.48 3.18 -20.72
CA GLY A 725 19.79 3.36 -21.35
C GLY A 725 20.09 4.75 -21.89
N SER A 726 19.50 5.83 -21.39
CA SER A 726 19.72 7.19 -21.91
C SER A 726 21.18 7.63 -21.83
N GLU A 727 21.86 7.36 -20.71
CA GLU A 727 23.26 7.67 -20.50
C GLU A 727 24.17 6.87 -21.42
N LEU A 728 23.84 5.60 -21.62
CA LEU A 728 24.59 4.70 -22.50
C LEU A 728 24.42 5.09 -23.98
N TYR A 729 23.19 5.40 -24.37
CA TYR A 729 22.86 5.84 -25.73
C TYR A 729 23.65 7.09 -26.12
N ALA A 730 23.62 8.12 -25.28
CA ALA A 730 24.36 9.35 -25.54
C ALA A 730 25.89 9.14 -25.51
N ALA A 731 26.39 8.20 -24.71
CA ALA A 731 27.81 7.86 -24.68
C ALA A 731 28.24 7.21 -26.01
N VAL A 732 27.50 6.21 -26.50
CA VAL A 732 27.79 5.53 -27.76
C VAL A 732 27.63 6.49 -28.95
N GLU A 733 26.57 7.30 -28.95
CA GLU A 733 26.32 8.34 -29.97
C GLU A 733 27.53 9.28 -30.11
N LEU A 734 28.20 9.58 -29.03
CA LEU A 734 29.36 10.48 -28.98
C LEU A 734 30.71 9.74 -29.07
N GLY A 735 30.74 8.48 -29.47
CA GLY A 735 31.98 7.70 -29.66
C GLY A 735 32.68 7.29 -28.39
N ARG A 736 31.95 7.17 -27.27
CA ARG A 736 32.43 6.63 -25.99
C ARG A 736 31.99 5.19 -25.83
N LYS A 737 32.69 4.45 -24.99
CA LYS A 737 32.23 3.14 -24.53
C LYS A 737 31.23 3.32 -23.39
N ALA A 738 30.23 2.45 -23.31
CA ALA A 738 29.19 2.56 -22.31
C ALA A 738 29.03 1.27 -21.52
N ILE A 739 28.95 1.38 -20.18
CA ILE A 739 28.61 0.29 -19.29
C ILE A 739 27.45 0.72 -18.40
N GLY A 740 26.42 -0.11 -18.32
CA GLY A 740 25.28 0.14 -17.46
C GLY A 740 24.89 -1.07 -16.64
N ILE A 741 24.25 -0.84 -15.51
CA ILE A 741 23.60 -1.86 -14.71
C ILE A 741 22.12 -1.48 -14.56
N GLU A 742 21.24 -2.45 -14.72
CA GLU A 742 19.81 -2.26 -14.56
C GLU A 742 19.20 -3.47 -13.84
N LEU A 743 18.39 -3.20 -12.83
CA LEU A 743 17.75 -4.24 -12.03
C LEU A 743 16.53 -4.83 -12.72
N LYS A 744 15.77 -4.00 -13.44
CA LYS A 744 14.51 -4.38 -14.06
C LYS A 744 14.74 -4.92 -15.48
N ARG A 745 14.33 -6.19 -15.72
CA ARG A 745 14.54 -6.88 -17.00
C ARG A 745 13.98 -6.12 -18.20
N SER A 746 12.72 -5.65 -18.13
CA SER A 746 12.10 -4.92 -19.24
C SER A 746 12.85 -3.65 -19.61
N TYR A 747 13.44 -2.94 -18.64
CA TYR A 747 14.24 -1.74 -18.90
C TYR A 747 15.58 -2.10 -19.56
N ALA A 748 16.28 -3.13 -19.07
CA ALA A 748 17.54 -3.60 -19.63
C ALA A 748 17.36 -4.09 -21.08
N GLU A 749 16.28 -4.80 -21.39
CA GLU A 749 15.96 -5.28 -22.75
C GLU A 749 15.70 -4.11 -23.71
N TRP A 750 14.94 -3.08 -23.27
CA TRP A 750 14.71 -1.90 -24.11
C TRP A 750 15.97 -1.06 -24.29
N ALA A 751 16.80 -0.93 -23.25
CA ALA A 751 18.09 -0.24 -23.36
C ALA A 751 19.00 -0.96 -24.38
N ALA A 752 19.08 -2.28 -24.31
CA ALA A 752 19.83 -3.08 -25.28
C ALA A 752 19.29 -2.92 -26.70
N LYS A 753 17.97 -2.88 -26.86
CA LYS A 753 17.33 -2.66 -28.16
C LYS A 753 17.65 -1.28 -28.75
N PHE A 754 17.52 -0.20 -27.99
CA PHE A 754 17.86 1.15 -28.46
C PHE A 754 19.32 1.27 -28.89
N LEU A 755 20.24 0.67 -28.13
CA LEU A 755 21.66 0.68 -28.47
C LEU A 755 21.97 -0.17 -29.70
N ALA A 756 21.35 -1.33 -29.85
CA ALA A 756 21.53 -2.18 -31.03
C ALA A 756 20.93 -1.54 -32.30
N GLU A 757 19.77 -0.89 -32.20
CA GLU A 757 19.17 -0.13 -33.30
C GLU A 757 20.07 1.03 -33.74
N PHE A 758 20.70 1.72 -32.78
CA PHE A 758 21.65 2.80 -33.09
C PHE A 758 22.90 2.26 -33.82
N GLU A 759 23.47 1.14 -33.36
CA GLU A 759 24.66 0.53 -34.02
C GLU A 759 24.37 0.00 -35.43
N THR A 760 23.13 -0.44 -35.70
CA THR A 760 22.73 -1.00 -36.98
C THR A 760 22.13 0.02 -37.93
N ALA A 761 21.76 1.20 -37.44
CA ALA A 761 21.27 2.29 -38.29
C ALA A 761 22.35 2.65 -39.29
N PRO A 762 22.04 2.77 -40.61
CA PRO A 762 23.00 3.26 -41.57
C PRO A 762 23.44 4.66 -41.10
N GLN A 763 24.72 4.81 -40.78
CA GLN A 763 25.31 6.12 -40.58
C GLN A 763 25.05 6.90 -41.89
N GLN A 764 24.15 7.87 -41.85
CA GLN A 764 24.04 8.83 -42.93
C GLN A 764 25.42 9.51 -43.02
N MET A 765 26.28 8.98 -43.90
CA MET A 765 27.37 9.76 -44.44
C MET A 765 26.72 11.03 -44.99
N GLU A 766 27.05 12.17 -44.40
CA GLU A 766 26.76 13.44 -45.03
C GLU A 766 27.45 13.45 -46.40
N LEU A 767 26.68 13.06 -47.43
CA LEU A 767 27.01 13.27 -48.85
C LEU A 767 26.70 14.72 -49.18
N PHE A 768 27.38 15.65 -48.54
CA PHE A 768 27.55 17.02 -49.05
C PHE A 768 28.90 17.55 -48.52
N GLY A 769 29.91 17.37 -49.38
CA GLY A 769 31.17 18.09 -49.27
C GLY A 769 31.02 19.56 -49.57
#